data_3f8d160fca50acc5664bea9d132c9d51
#
_entry.id   3f8d160fca50acc5664bea9d132c9d51
#
_cell.length_a   1.000
_cell.length_b   1.000
_cell.length_c   1.000
_cell.angle_alpha   90.00
_cell.angle_beta   90.00
_cell.angle_gamma   90.00
#
_symmetry.space_group_name_H-M   'P 1'
#
loop_
_entity.id
_entity.type
_entity.pdbx_description
1 polymer ?
#
loop_
_entity_poly.entity_id
_entity_poly.type
_entity_poly.pdbx_seq_one_letter_code
_entity_poly.pdbx_strand_id
1 'polypeptide(L)'
;MEKSSNRRFGVRTVAAIVAGLMVGGMCTAMTASAADDSAAGYSATAPVNLTRPATVPSMDGWTDGTGAWTLGEGTRVVSSDALAARAQSLASELTKFTDVDIKAATGSATGKDISLTLDASKKAELGDEGFKLNIGSKGLEVIGATDIGVFYGTRSVSQMLRQGQLTLPAGTVATKPKYKERGATLCACQINISTDWIDRFLSDMADLRLNYVLLEMKLKPEEDNTKKAATWSYYTRDDVKKFVKKANNYGIDVIPEINSPGHMNVWLENYPEYQLADNSGRKDPNKLDISNPEAVKFYKTLIDEYDGVFTTKYWHMGADEYMIGTSFDNYSKLKTFAEKQYGAGATPNDAFTGFINDIDKYVKAKGKQLRIWNDGIVNTKNVSLNKDIVIEYWYGAGRKPQELVQDGYTLMNATQALYWSRSAQVYKVNAARLYNNNWNVGTFDGGRQIDKNYDKLTGAKVSIWPDSSYFQTENEVEKEIFDGMRFISQMTWSDSRPWATWNDMKADIDKIGYPLDIREYDYTPVDAGIYDIPQLKSISKGPWELITTPDGYYQMKDTVSGKCLALFTGSKHLDVVTQVGATPELRNCADVSVGQDQRDTANERNTQKWQIRADKDGKYTISPALTQQRLAIATGNEQNIDLETHRPAAGTVAQFPADLVSDNALFTLTGHMGMSATVDSKTVNPASPSKITVKVRAASNANTGDVTVTPVVPEGWEIKPGSVSLKSIPAGKAAIAYFNVVNTTGTGDATVQFKLTNTKTGEELGTTSVALTGSLTKDVEASDYAASSQETTGEHAPVGNAFDKYANTFWHSKYSNPSANLPHWLAFKASPGEGNKIAAITHLYRQDKLNGPAKNVAVYVVCLLYTSPSPRDSTSSR
;
A
#
# COMPACT_ATOMS: atom_id res chain seq x y z
N MET A 1 38.10 -0.48 17.47
CA MET A 1 38.73 -1.80 17.41
C MET A 1 37.69 -2.80 17.78
N GLU A 2 37.15 -3.49 16.83
CA GLU A 2 37.04 -4.91 16.69
C GLU A 2 36.20 -5.26 15.48
N LYS A 3 36.69 -6.24 14.76
CA LYS A 3 36.28 -6.61 13.42
C LYS A 3 34.91 -7.30 13.44
N SER A 4 33.93 -6.78 12.71
CA SER A 4 32.75 -7.55 12.33
C SER A 4 33.02 -8.30 11.03
N SER A 5 33.02 -9.62 11.12
CA SER A 5 33.16 -10.54 10.00
C SER A 5 31.87 -10.61 9.19
N ASN A 6 31.93 -10.17 7.94
CA ASN A 6 30.94 -10.51 6.92
C ASN A 6 30.84 -12.02 6.73
N ARG A 7 29.71 -12.63 7.02
CA ARG A 7 29.34 -13.95 6.50
C ARG A 7 28.07 -13.83 5.66
N ARG A 8 28.25 -13.79 4.35
CA ARG A 8 27.23 -14.20 3.40
C ARG A 8 26.99 -15.68 3.55
N PHE A 9 25.77 -16.09 3.88
CA PHE A 9 25.34 -17.47 3.71
C PHE A 9 24.05 -17.48 2.88
N GLY A 10 24.23 -17.67 1.59
CA GLY A 10 23.20 -18.21 0.75
C GLY A 10 23.53 -19.70 0.54
N VAL A 11 22.85 -20.59 1.23
CA VAL A 11 22.90 -22.02 0.93
C VAL A 11 21.51 -22.45 0.52
N ARG A 12 21.30 -22.55 -0.78
CA ARG A 12 20.17 -23.30 -1.35
C ARG A 12 20.62 -24.75 -1.45
N THR A 13 20.07 -25.61 -0.62
CA THR A 13 20.26 -27.06 -0.76
C THR A 13 19.13 -27.61 -1.60
N VAL A 14 19.38 -27.87 -2.87
CA VAL A 14 18.49 -28.62 -3.75
C VAL A 14 18.87 -30.10 -3.60
N ALA A 15 18.02 -30.91 -3.00
CA ALA A 15 18.16 -32.35 -3.02
C ALA A 15 17.31 -32.91 -4.18
N ALA A 16 17.95 -33.28 -5.25
CA ALA A 16 17.32 -34.04 -6.33
C ALA A 16 17.40 -35.54 -6.01
N ILE A 17 16.25 -36.20 -5.92
CA ILE A 17 16.16 -37.64 -5.86
C ILE A 17 15.47 -38.15 -7.13
N VAL A 18 16.22 -38.79 -7.98
CA VAL A 18 15.72 -39.56 -9.13
C VAL A 18 15.45 -40.98 -8.67
N ALA A 19 14.17 -41.36 -8.58
CA ALA A 19 13.81 -42.77 -8.43
C ALA A 19 12.90 -43.15 -9.61
N GLY A 20 13.44 -43.89 -10.53
CA GLY A 20 12.68 -44.53 -11.59
C GLY A 20 12.09 -45.85 -11.13
N LEU A 21 10.79 -46.03 -11.31
CA LEU A 21 10.18 -47.37 -11.34
C LEU A 21 9.07 -47.35 -12.37
N MET A 22 9.24 -48.16 -13.43
CA MET A 22 8.17 -48.53 -14.38
C MET A 22 7.31 -49.62 -13.75
N VAL A 23 5.98 -49.42 -13.74
CA VAL A 23 5.03 -50.53 -13.75
C VAL A 23 3.89 -50.14 -14.69
N GLY A 24 3.76 -50.89 -15.75
CA GLY A 24 2.62 -50.81 -16.67
C GLY A 24 1.42 -51.53 -16.09
N GLY A 25 0.28 -50.89 -16.23
CA GLY A 25 -1.04 -51.52 -15.97
C GLY A 25 -2.05 -51.08 -16.99
N MET A 26 -2.45 -51.99 -17.83
CA MET A 26 -3.56 -51.82 -18.75
C MET A 26 -4.87 -51.67 -18.00
N CYS A 27 -5.65 -50.65 -18.33
CA CYS A 27 -7.09 -50.62 -18.09
C CYS A 27 -7.82 -50.43 -19.42
N THR A 28 -8.67 -51.41 -19.72
CA THR A 28 -9.52 -51.53 -20.88
C THR A 28 -10.60 -50.45 -20.90
N ALA A 29 -10.78 -49.87 -22.06
CA ALA A 29 -11.88 -48.96 -22.36
C ALA A 29 -13.20 -49.71 -22.51
N MET A 30 -14.24 -49.28 -21.86
CA MET A 30 -15.62 -49.61 -22.21
C MET A 30 -16.22 -48.46 -23.00
N THR A 31 -16.55 -48.78 -24.24
CA THR A 31 -17.38 -47.93 -25.12
C THR A 31 -18.86 -48.10 -24.77
N ALA A 32 -19.52 -46.99 -24.50
CA ALA A 32 -21.01 -46.96 -24.49
C ALA A 32 -21.49 -46.21 -25.72
N SER A 33 -22.37 -46.89 -26.46
CA SER A 33 -23.00 -46.42 -27.67
C SER A 33 -24.07 -45.37 -27.41
N ALA A 34 -24.16 -44.41 -28.30
CA ALA A 34 -25.25 -43.46 -28.38
C ALA A 34 -26.58 -44.16 -28.77
N ALA A 35 -27.63 -43.77 -28.12
CA ALA A 35 -29.01 -43.95 -28.61
C ALA A 35 -29.68 -42.57 -28.57
N ASP A 36 -30.16 -42.19 -29.75
CA ASP A 36 -31.11 -41.09 -29.97
C ASP A 36 -32.42 -41.36 -29.24
N ASP A 37 -32.95 -40.37 -28.56
CA ASP A 37 -34.40 -40.17 -28.52
C ASP A 37 -34.78 -38.73 -28.15
N SER A 38 -35.54 -38.15 -29.02
CA SER A 38 -36.18 -36.84 -28.94
C SER A 38 -37.40 -36.88 -28.00
N ALA A 39 -37.36 -36.08 -26.93
CA ALA A 39 -38.61 -35.60 -26.30
C ALA A 39 -38.37 -34.32 -25.54
N ALA A 40 -39.07 -33.28 -25.94
CA ALA A 40 -39.13 -32.00 -25.23
C ALA A 40 -39.65 -32.19 -23.82
N GLY A 41 -38.83 -31.92 -22.84
CA GLY A 41 -39.16 -31.77 -21.45
C GLY A 41 -38.44 -30.57 -20.88
N TYR A 42 -39.18 -29.54 -20.48
CA TYR A 42 -38.70 -28.45 -19.67
C TYR A 42 -38.04 -29.02 -18.40
N SER A 43 -36.73 -29.15 -18.41
CA SER A 43 -35.97 -29.43 -17.22
C SER A 43 -35.83 -28.09 -16.46
N ALA A 44 -36.53 -27.99 -15.33
CA ALA A 44 -36.21 -26.94 -14.36
C ALA A 44 -34.73 -27.08 -14.00
N THR A 45 -33.93 -26.13 -14.44
CA THR A 45 -32.54 -26.01 -14.01
C THR A 45 -32.56 -26.00 -12.48
N ALA A 46 -31.82 -26.93 -11.88
CA ALA A 46 -31.57 -26.90 -10.43
C ALA A 46 -31.15 -25.48 -10.02
N PRO A 47 -31.63 -24.98 -8.90
CA PRO A 47 -31.25 -23.62 -8.48
C PRO A 47 -29.74 -23.57 -8.40
N VAL A 48 -29.14 -22.68 -9.19
CA VAL A 48 -27.72 -22.33 -9.06
C VAL A 48 -27.58 -21.82 -7.65
N ASN A 49 -26.82 -22.50 -6.83
CA ASN A 49 -26.56 -22.07 -5.43
C ASN A 49 -25.67 -20.83 -5.52
N LEU A 50 -26.29 -19.66 -5.66
CA LEU A 50 -25.61 -18.38 -5.77
C LEU A 50 -25.04 -18.01 -4.42
N THR A 51 -23.71 -18.02 -4.31
CA THR A 51 -23.02 -17.50 -3.13
C THR A 51 -22.92 -15.98 -3.21
N ARG A 52 -23.24 -15.30 -2.13
CA ARG A 52 -23.09 -13.85 -2.04
C ARG A 52 -21.60 -13.50 -2.09
N PRO A 53 -21.16 -12.58 -2.98
CA PRO A 53 -19.78 -12.10 -2.97
C PRO A 53 -19.40 -11.49 -1.63
N ALA A 54 -18.17 -11.71 -1.19
CA ALA A 54 -17.65 -11.15 0.04
C ALA A 54 -17.48 -9.62 -0.03
N THR A 55 -17.45 -8.98 1.12
CA THR A 55 -17.08 -7.56 1.26
C THR A 55 -16.10 -7.38 2.41
N VAL A 56 -15.25 -6.36 2.34
CA VAL A 56 -14.36 -5.96 3.41
C VAL A 56 -14.58 -4.47 3.71
N PRO A 57 -15.05 -4.15 4.93
CA PRO A 57 -15.45 -5.04 6.01
C PRO A 57 -16.62 -5.94 5.65
N SER A 58 -16.74 -7.07 6.35
CA SER A 58 -17.84 -8.01 6.15
C SER A 58 -19.20 -7.41 6.52
N MET A 59 -20.23 -7.90 5.86
CA MET A 59 -21.63 -7.59 6.21
C MET A 59 -22.16 -8.69 7.13
N ASP A 60 -21.85 -8.58 8.40
CA ASP A 60 -22.30 -9.55 9.41
C ASP A 60 -23.80 -9.45 9.64
N GLY A 61 -24.43 -10.58 9.99
CA GLY A 61 -25.87 -10.63 10.20
C GLY A 61 -26.68 -10.66 8.92
N TRP A 62 -26.08 -11.03 7.79
CA TRP A 62 -26.80 -11.26 6.54
C TRP A 62 -27.87 -12.36 6.72
N THR A 63 -29.06 -12.05 6.27
CA THR A 63 -30.20 -13.00 6.26
C THR A 63 -30.55 -13.28 4.81
N ASP A 64 -30.47 -14.54 4.39
CA ASP A 64 -30.80 -14.98 3.04
C ASP A 64 -32.27 -14.77 2.74
N GLY A 65 -32.57 -14.32 1.54
CA GLY A 65 -33.90 -14.19 0.95
C GLY A 65 -34.14 -15.22 -0.16
N THR A 66 -35.30 -15.14 -0.78
CA THR A 66 -35.65 -16.04 -1.91
C THR A 66 -35.43 -15.32 -3.23
N GLY A 67 -34.69 -15.95 -4.15
CA GLY A 67 -34.41 -15.44 -5.47
C GLY A 67 -33.10 -14.68 -5.58
N ALA A 68 -33.00 -13.84 -6.60
CA ALA A 68 -31.80 -13.08 -6.91
C ALA A 68 -32.16 -11.75 -7.59
N TRP A 69 -31.21 -10.81 -7.60
CA TRP A 69 -31.24 -9.62 -8.42
C TRP A 69 -30.07 -9.64 -9.40
N THR A 70 -30.30 -9.20 -10.63
CA THR A 70 -29.26 -9.18 -11.67
C THR A 70 -29.06 -7.75 -12.20
N LEU A 71 -27.81 -7.30 -12.19
CA LEU A 71 -27.42 -6.10 -12.90
C LEU A 71 -27.33 -6.41 -14.40
N GLY A 72 -28.01 -5.62 -15.20
CA GLY A 72 -28.05 -5.82 -16.65
C GLY A 72 -28.56 -4.58 -17.39
N GLU A 73 -28.84 -4.74 -18.66
CA GLU A 73 -29.34 -3.65 -19.51
C GLU A 73 -30.61 -3.00 -18.94
N GLY A 74 -30.59 -1.66 -18.88
CA GLY A 74 -31.70 -0.88 -18.33
C GLY A 74 -31.69 -0.76 -16.80
N THR A 75 -30.67 -1.28 -16.09
CA THR A 75 -30.46 -0.99 -14.67
C THR A 75 -30.10 0.48 -14.48
N ARG A 76 -30.73 1.13 -13.49
CA ARG A 76 -30.45 2.52 -13.11
C ARG A 76 -30.05 2.57 -11.63
N VAL A 77 -29.33 3.63 -11.26
CA VAL A 77 -29.17 4.03 -9.85
C VAL A 77 -30.16 5.15 -9.58
N VAL A 78 -31.17 4.87 -8.78
CA VAL A 78 -32.30 5.79 -8.53
C VAL A 78 -32.20 6.35 -7.13
N SER A 79 -32.38 7.67 -7.00
CA SER A 79 -32.33 8.37 -5.72
C SER A 79 -33.25 9.58 -5.67
N SER A 80 -33.35 10.20 -4.50
CA SER A 80 -33.84 11.59 -4.38
C SER A 80 -32.75 12.58 -4.83
N ASP A 81 -33.17 13.85 -5.05
CA ASP A 81 -32.24 14.93 -5.41
C ASP A 81 -31.10 15.09 -4.38
N ALA A 82 -31.38 14.86 -3.11
CA ALA A 82 -30.39 14.95 -2.03
C ALA A 82 -29.23 13.93 -2.19
N LEU A 83 -29.45 12.82 -2.88
CA LEU A 83 -28.46 11.77 -3.13
C LEU A 83 -28.04 11.68 -4.60
N ALA A 84 -28.45 12.63 -5.44
CA ALA A 84 -28.18 12.57 -6.88
C ALA A 84 -26.69 12.43 -7.21
N ALA A 85 -25.81 13.15 -6.48
CA ALA A 85 -24.36 13.03 -6.66
C ALA A 85 -23.84 11.63 -6.30
N ARG A 86 -24.38 10.98 -5.26
CA ARG A 86 -24.04 9.60 -4.88
C ARG A 86 -24.50 8.61 -5.95
N ALA A 87 -25.72 8.80 -6.45
CA ALA A 87 -26.28 7.96 -7.51
C ALA A 87 -25.45 8.08 -8.80
N GLN A 88 -25.09 9.31 -9.19
CA GLN A 88 -24.24 9.55 -10.38
C GLN A 88 -22.84 8.90 -10.22
N SER A 89 -22.23 9.05 -9.06
CA SER A 89 -20.92 8.44 -8.78
C SER A 89 -20.97 6.92 -8.87
N LEU A 90 -21.95 6.27 -8.23
CA LEU A 90 -22.13 4.83 -8.28
C LEU A 90 -22.43 4.34 -9.71
N ALA A 91 -23.33 5.00 -10.43
CA ALA A 91 -23.68 4.64 -11.80
C ALA A 91 -22.45 4.69 -12.72
N SER A 92 -21.67 5.77 -12.64
CA SER A 92 -20.42 5.92 -13.41
C SER A 92 -19.40 4.85 -13.08
N GLU A 93 -19.21 4.55 -11.79
CA GLU A 93 -18.30 3.51 -11.32
C GLU A 93 -18.71 2.13 -11.83
N LEU A 94 -20.00 1.76 -11.67
CA LEU A 94 -20.51 0.47 -12.10
C LEU A 94 -20.43 0.30 -13.62
N THR A 95 -20.75 1.33 -14.39
CA THR A 95 -20.63 1.31 -15.86
C THR A 95 -19.23 0.92 -16.30
N LYS A 96 -18.21 1.47 -15.64
CA LYS A 96 -16.83 1.25 -16.06
C LYS A 96 -16.33 -0.18 -15.87
N PHE A 97 -16.73 -0.88 -14.81
CA PHE A 97 -16.23 -2.22 -14.57
C PHE A 97 -17.20 -3.36 -14.86
N THR A 98 -18.44 -3.05 -15.29
CA THR A 98 -19.42 -4.09 -15.66
C THR A 98 -19.71 -4.13 -17.15
N ASP A 99 -19.22 -3.15 -17.92
CA ASP A 99 -19.55 -2.92 -19.35
C ASP A 99 -21.05 -2.74 -19.62
N VAL A 100 -21.86 -2.45 -18.57
CA VAL A 100 -23.29 -2.17 -18.67
C VAL A 100 -23.51 -0.66 -18.54
N ASP A 101 -24.19 -0.05 -19.49
CA ASP A 101 -24.52 1.39 -19.45
C ASP A 101 -25.57 1.70 -18.36
N ILE A 102 -25.10 2.10 -17.19
CA ILE A 102 -25.91 2.40 -16.02
C ILE A 102 -26.08 3.89 -15.88
N LYS A 103 -27.32 4.34 -15.77
CA LYS A 103 -27.66 5.77 -15.62
C LYS A 103 -28.13 6.08 -14.21
N ALA A 104 -27.72 7.22 -13.68
CA ALA A 104 -28.37 7.80 -12.51
C ALA A 104 -29.75 8.38 -12.91
N ALA A 105 -30.72 8.26 -12.02
CA ALA A 105 -32.07 8.80 -12.22
C ALA A 105 -32.68 9.25 -10.89
N THR A 106 -33.64 10.17 -10.96
CA THR A 106 -34.49 10.53 -9.83
C THR A 106 -35.89 9.94 -10.01
N GLY A 107 -36.60 9.68 -8.91
CA GLY A 107 -37.98 9.20 -8.94
C GLY A 107 -38.13 7.79 -8.36
N SER A 108 -39.08 7.01 -8.90
CA SER A 108 -39.40 5.69 -8.38
C SER A 108 -38.52 4.61 -8.98
N ALA A 109 -37.98 3.75 -8.15
CA ALA A 109 -37.19 2.59 -8.54
C ALA A 109 -38.09 1.42 -8.96
N THR A 110 -37.57 0.54 -9.82
CA THR A 110 -38.19 -0.71 -10.25
C THR A 110 -37.39 -1.91 -9.72
N GLY A 111 -37.87 -3.13 -9.97
CA GLY A 111 -37.17 -4.37 -9.58
C GLY A 111 -35.81 -4.58 -10.27
N LYS A 112 -35.48 -3.80 -11.29
CA LYS A 112 -34.17 -3.84 -11.97
C LYS A 112 -33.17 -2.83 -11.38
N ASP A 113 -33.64 -1.84 -10.64
CA ASP A 113 -32.85 -0.69 -10.24
C ASP A 113 -32.04 -0.93 -8.94
N ILE A 114 -31.01 -0.11 -8.76
CA ILE A 114 -30.36 0.13 -7.48
C ILE A 114 -30.97 1.41 -6.91
N SER A 115 -31.60 1.35 -5.74
CA SER A 115 -32.16 2.52 -5.09
C SER A 115 -31.32 2.98 -3.91
N LEU A 116 -31.08 4.29 -3.82
CA LEU A 116 -30.42 4.94 -2.70
C LEU A 116 -31.45 5.73 -1.89
N THR A 117 -31.62 5.35 -0.61
CA THR A 117 -32.66 5.89 0.26
C THR A 117 -32.03 6.56 1.49
N LEU A 118 -32.37 7.82 1.75
CA LEU A 118 -32.06 8.54 2.96
C LEU A 118 -33.27 8.47 3.90
N ASP A 119 -33.13 7.75 5.02
CA ASP A 119 -34.18 7.61 6.02
C ASP A 119 -33.67 7.98 7.42
N ALA A 120 -33.87 9.24 7.80
CA ALA A 120 -33.44 9.75 9.11
C ALA A 120 -34.10 9.03 10.31
N SER A 121 -35.25 8.35 10.11
CA SER A 121 -35.92 7.58 11.17
C SER A 121 -35.10 6.36 11.59
N LYS A 122 -34.16 5.91 10.75
CA LYS A 122 -33.25 4.79 11.02
C LYS A 122 -32.03 5.16 11.86
N LYS A 123 -31.92 6.40 12.33
CA LYS A 123 -30.76 6.90 13.09
C LYS A 123 -30.44 6.05 14.34
N ALA A 124 -31.47 5.61 15.07
CA ALA A 124 -31.26 4.75 16.25
C ALA A 124 -30.68 3.37 15.89
N GLU A 125 -31.14 2.80 14.77
CA GLU A 125 -30.70 1.49 14.27
C GLU A 125 -29.30 1.55 13.64
N LEU A 126 -29.09 2.49 12.73
CA LEU A 126 -27.93 2.54 11.85
C LEU A 126 -26.83 3.51 12.33
N GLY A 127 -27.14 4.45 13.22
CA GLY A 127 -26.21 5.52 13.59
C GLY A 127 -25.96 6.47 12.43
N ASP A 128 -24.79 7.15 12.44
CA ASP A 128 -24.38 8.08 11.39
C ASP A 128 -23.79 7.42 10.14
N GLU A 129 -23.17 6.26 10.31
CA GLU A 129 -22.35 5.64 9.27
C GLU A 129 -22.88 4.28 8.82
N GLY A 130 -23.82 3.70 9.56
CA GLY A 130 -24.42 2.40 9.21
C GLY A 130 -25.40 2.50 8.06
N PHE A 131 -25.65 1.36 7.45
CA PHE A 131 -26.59 1.21 6.35
C PHE A 131 -27.34 -0.11 6.44
N LYS A 132 -28.47 -0.15 5.74
CA LYS A 132 -29.21 -1.38 5.45
C LYS A 132 -29.15 -1.65 3.96
N LEU A 133 -28.95 -2.92 3.60
CA LEU A 133 -28.96 -3.40 2.22
C LEU A 133 -30.07 -4.43 2.09
N ASN A 134 -30.94 -4.26 1.10
CA ASN A 134 -31.97 -5.21 0.71
C ASN A 134 -31.75 -5.60 -0.73
N ILE A 135 -31.67 -6.90 -1.04
CA ILE A 135 -31.52 -7.44 -2.39
C ILE A 135 -32.68 -8.40 -2.66
N GLY A 136 -33.37 -8.22 -3.75
CA GLY A 136 -34.47 -9.12 -4.11
C GLY A 136 -35.22 -8.71 -5.37
N SER A 137 -36.43 -9.28 -5.55
CA SER A 137 -37.29 -9.03 -6.73
C SER A 137 -37.72 -7.56 -6.89
N LYS A 138 -37.64 -6.77 -5.84
CA LYS A 138 -37.96 -5.31 -5.88
C LYS A 138 -36.74 -4.44 -6.24
N GLY A 139 -35.60 -5.03 -6.53
CA GLY A 139 -34.36 -4.34 -6.81
C GLY A 139 -33.32 -4.54 -5.72
N LEU A 140 -32.25 -3.74 -5.82
CA LEU A 140 -31.22 -3.63 -4.81
C LEU A 140 -31.39 -2.27 -4.12
N GLU A 141 -31.60 -2.25 -2.81
CA GLU A 141 -31.86 -1.03 -2.06
C GLU A 141 -30.78 -0.81 -1.02
N VAL A 142 -30.22 0.40 -0.99
CA VAL A 142 -29.27 0.90 0.02
C VAL A 142 -29.97 1.98 0.85
N ILE A 143 -30.11 1.76 2.16
CA ILE A 143 -30.75 2.71 3.07
C ILE A 143 -29.72 3.18 4.09
N GLY A 144 -29.57 4.48 4.29
CA GLY A 144 -28.76 5.09 5.34
C GLY A 144 -29.56 6.13 6.11
N ALA A 145 -29.22 6.35 7.39
CA ALA A 145 -29.80 7.43 8.17
C ALA A 145 -29.19 8.80 7.82
N THR A 146 -28.04 8.79 7.16
CA THR A 146 -27.27 9.94 6.71
C THR A 146 -26.75 9.71 5.29
N ASP A 147 -26.29 10.75 4.62
CA ASP A 147 -25.61 10.67 3.33
C ASP A 147 -24.38 9.72 3.38
N ILE A 148 -23.59 9.78 4.47
CA ILE A 148 -22.41 8.90 4.65
C ILE A 148 -22.82 7.45 4.84
N GLY A 149 -23.89 7.17 5.57
CA GLY A 149 -24.40 5.79 5.70
C GLY A 149 -24.81 5.21 4.34
N VAL A 150 -25.52 6.00 3.51
CA VAL A 150 -25.85 5.59 2.14
C VAL A 150 -24.57 5.37 1.32
N PHE A 151 -23.62 6.30 1.40
CA PHE A 151 -22.34 6.18 0.69
C PHE A 151 -21.60 4.88 1.05
N TYR A 152 -21.49 4.54 2.33
CA TYR A 152 -20.84 3.29 2.76
C TYR A 152 -21.59 2.03 2.28
N GLY A 153 -22.91 2.09 2.20
CA GLY A 153 -23.70 1.03 1.57
C GLY A 153 -23.36 0.86 0.10
N THR A 154 -23.14 1.95 -0.65
CA THR A 154 -22.73 1.87 -2.06
C THR A 154 -21.36 1.20 -2.22
N ARG A 155 -20.45 1.34 -1.25
CA ARG A 155 -19.16 0.65 -1.29
C ARG A 155 -19.30 -0.86 -1.23
N SER A 156 -20.25 -1.36 -0.41
CA SER A 156 -20.57 -2.80 -0.39
C SER A 156 -21.10 -3.29 -1.72
N VAL A 157 -22.01 -2.54 -2.36
CA VAL A 157 -22.54 -2.87 -3.70
C VAL A 157 -21.42 -2.89 -4.73
N SER A 158 -20.56 -1.87 -4.74
CA SER A 158 -19.40 -1.78 -5.63
C SER A 158 -18.45 -2.97 -5.43
N GLN A 159 -18.11 -3.31 -4.17
CA GLN A 159 -17.23 -4.44 -3.86
C GLN A 159 -17.81 -5.78 -4.33
N MET A 160 -19.12 -6.02 -4.19
CA MET A 160 -19.75 -7.25 -4.64
C MET A 160 -19.72 -7.38 -6.17
N LEU A 161 -20.11 -6.31 -6.88
CA LEU A 161 -20.26 -6.35 -8.34
C LEU A 161 -18.91 -6.36 -9.07
N ARG A 162 -17.89 -5.69 -8.55
CA ARG A 162 -16.57 -5.67 -9.19
C ARG A 162 -15.78 -6.98 -9.10
N GLN A 163 -16.30 -7.97 -8.36
CA GLN A 163 -15.80 -9.35 -8.42
C GLN A 163 -16.26 -10.12 -9.65
N GLY A 164 -17.03 -9.48 -10.54
CA GLY A 164 -17.50 -10.06 -11.81
C GLY A 164 -18.81 -10.84 -11.71
N GLN A 165 -19.40 -10.95 -10.51
CA GLN A 165 -20.70 -11.59 -10.32
C GLN A 165 -21.82 -10.55 -10.42
N LEU A 166 -22.50 -10.47 -11.55
CA LEU A 166 -23.57 -9.50 -11.79
C LEU A 166 -24.94 -9.95 -11.26
N THR A 167 -25.09 -11.21 -10.89
CA THR A 167 -26.30 -11.75 -10.25
C THR A 167 -26.02 -11.98 -8.77
N LEU A 168 -26.73 -11.27 -7.91
CA LEU A 168 -26.57 -11.32 -6.47
C LEU A 168 -27.74 -12.08 -5.84
N PRO A 169 -27.51 -13.01 -4.88
CA PRO A 169 -28.58 -13.67 -4.16
C PRO A 169 -29.41 -12.67 -3.36
N ALA A 170 -30.70 -12.92 -3.24
CA ALA A 170 -31.59 -12.12 -2.41
C ALA A 170 -31.22 -12.24 -0.94
N GLY A 171 -31.44 -11.19 -0.18
CA GLY A 171 -31.21 -11.16 1.26
C GLY A 171 -31.19 -9.73 1.79
N THR A 172 -30.95 -9.62 3.09
CA THR A 172 -30.93 -8.34 3.80
C THR A 172 -29.88 -8.33 4.89
N VAL A 173 -29.33 -7.15 5.12
CA VAL A 173 -28.42 -6.88 6.26
C VAL A 173 -28.60 -5.45 6.72
N ALA A 174 -28.45 -5.24 8.05
CA ALA A 174 -28.22 -3.93 8.64
C ALA A 174 -26.89 -3.99 9.38
N THR A 175 -25.99 -3.05 9.08
CA THR A 175 -24.65 -3.01 9.67
C THR A 175 -24.25 -1.59 9.99
N LYS A 176 -23.48 -1.43 11.05
CA LYS A 176 -22.88 -0.16 11.48
C LYS A 176 -21.52 -0.40 12.13
N PRO A 177 -20.64 0.60 12.15
CA PRO A 177 -19.32 0.43 12.76
C PRO A 177 -19.42 0.22 14.26
N LYS A 178 -18.58 -0.67 14.78
CA LYS A 178 -18.42 -0.89 16.23
C LYS A 178 -17.62 0.21 16.89
N TYR A 179 -16.56 0.68 16.24
CA TYR A 179 -15.69 1.73 16.75
C TYR A 179 -15.89 3.03 15.98
N LYS A 180 -15.83 4.14 16.74
CA LYS A 180 -16.09 5.48 16.22
C LYS A 180 -15.03 5.97 15.24
N GLU A 181 -13.75 5.65 15.49
CA GLU A 181 -12.62 6.09 14.68
C GLU A 181 -11.90 4.87 14.11
N ARG A 182 -11.66 4.87 12.80
CA ARG A 182 -11.12 3.74 12.03
C ARG A 182 -10.25 4.32 10.93
N GLY A 183 -8.97 3.99 10.88
CA GLY A 183 -8.21 4.59 9.81
C GLY A 183 -6.71 4.42 9.86
N ALA A 184 -6.00 5.50 9.56
CA ALA A 184 -4.55 5.49 9.46
C ALA A 184 -3.90 6.77 10.01
N THR A 185 -2.62 6.67 10.38
CA THR A 185 -1.67 7.77 10.38
C THR A 185 -0.90 7.74 9.07
N LEU A 186 -0.74 8.88 8.46
CA LEU A 186 0.13 9.09 7.30
C LEU A 186 1.15 10.19 7.61
N CYS A 187 2.42 9.81 7.74
CA CYS A 187 3.51 10.76 7.84
C CYS A 187 3.99 11.15 6.42
N ALA A 188 3.63 12.36 6.02
CA ALA A 188 4.27 13.10 4.93
C ALA A 188 5.22 14.16 5.53
N CYS A 189 5.98 13.77 6.53
CA CYS A 189 6.69 14.64 7.47
C CYS A 189 8.10 14.98 6.99
N GLN A 190 8.82 14.03 6.44
CA GLN A 190 10.18 14.25 5.94
C GLN A 190 10.27 14.24 4.42
N ILE A 191 9.34 13.56 3.75
CA ILE A 191 9.20 13.60 2.30
C ILE A 191 7.79 14.03 1.93
N ASN A 192 7.64 14.59 0.74
CA ASN A 192 6.33 14.77 0.15
C ASN A 192 5.81 13.45 -0.41
N ILE A 193 4.53 13.20 -0.12
CA ILE A 193 3.72 12.22 -0.82
C ILE A 193 2.89 12.98 -1.84
N SER A 194 2.76 12.47 -3.07
CA SER A 194 2.02 13.18 -4.11
C SER A 194 0.54 13.35 -3.75
N THR A 195 -0.06 14.44 -4.17
CA THR A 195 -1.50 14.67 -4.01
C THR A 195 -2.31 13.60 -4.73
N ASP A 196 -1.82 13.07 -5.85
CA ASP A 196 -2.42 11.94 -6.58
C ASP A 196 -2.44 10.67 -5.73
N TRP A 197 -1.36 10.39 -5.00
CA TRP A 197 -1.31 9.24 -4.10
C TRP A 197 -2.25 9.43 -2.90
N ILE A 198 -2.27 10.63 -2.30
CA ILE A 198 -3.22 10.96 -1.23
C ILE A 198 -4.65 10.77 -1.72
N ASP A 199 -4.96 11.18 -2.93
CA ASP A 199 -6.28 11.02 -3.52
C ASP A 199 -6.67 9.54 -3.69
N ARG A 200 -5.75 8.69 -4.15
CA ARG A 200 -5.97 7.24 -4.24
C ARG A 200 -6.10 6.61 -2.86
N PHE A 201 -5.25 7.00 -1.92
CA PHE A 201 -5.31 6.52 -0.54
C PHE A 201 -6.66 6.82 0.12
N LEU A 202 -7.17 8.04 -0.05
CA LEU A 202 -8.51 8.42 0.44
C LEU A 202 -9.61 7.62 -0.24
N SER A 203 -9.48 7.31 -1.52
CA SER A 203 -10.44 6.46 -2.24
C SER A 203 -10.44 5.01 -1.72
N ASP A 204 -9.26 4.44 -1.43
CA ASP A 204 -9.14 3.12 -0.82
C ASP A 204 -9.73 3.09 0.60
N MET A 205 -9.43 4.11 1.40
CA MET A 205 -10.00 4.26 2.74
C MET A 205 -11.53 4.35 2.70
N ALA A 206 -12.09 5.10 1.76
CA ALA A 206 -13.54 5.23 1.57
C ALA A 206 -14.19 3.89 1.21
N ASP A 207 -13.57 3.13 0.31
CA ASP A 207 -14.02 1.80 -0.07
C ASP A 207 -14.02 0.81 1.11
N LEU A 208 -13.05 0.97 2.02
CA LEU A 208 -12.90 0.23 3.26
C LEU A 208 -13.72 0.80 4.43
N ARG A 209 -14.51 1.85 4.24
CA ARG A 209 -15.30 2.54 5.29
C ARG A 209 -14.46 3.00 6.46
N LEU A 210 -13.21 3.38 6.19
CA LEU A 210 -12.34 4.05 7.15
C LEU A 210 -12.66 5.54 7.17
N ASN A 211 -12.64 6.17 8.34
CA ASN A 211 -13.16 7.54 8.53
C ASN A 211 -12.18 8.49 9.23
N TYR A 212 -10.92 8.07 9.42
CA TYR A 212 -9.96 8.80 10.21
C TYR A 212 -8.58 8.79 9.54
N VAL A 213 -7.99 9.97 9.32
CA VAL A 213 -6.59 10.12 8.93
C VAL A 213 -5.92 11.11 9.86
N LEU A 214 -4.91 10.65 10.59
CA LEU A 214 -3.93 11.55 11.19
C LEU A 214 -2.86 11.83 10.12
N LEU A 215 -2.72 13.10 9.73
CA LEU A 215 -1.79 13.52 8.68
C LEU A 215 -0.71 14.44 9.27
N GLU A 216 0.47 13.87 9.47
CA GLU A 216 1.64 14.67 9.77
C GLU A 216 2.22 15.19 8.45
N MET A 217 2.20 16.49 8.25
CA MET A 217 2.63 17.11 7.00
C MET A 217 3.06 18.56 7.22
N LYS A 218 3.81 19.07 6.28
CA LYS A 218 4.21 20.47 6.25
C LYS A 218 3.32 21.28 5.31
N LEU A 219 2.52 22.16 5.87
CA LEU A 219 1.85 23.22 5.12
C LEU A 219 2.88 24.34 4.84
N LYS A 220 2.86 24.93 3.66
CA LYS A 220 3.73 26.07 3.35
C LYS A 220 3.55 27.16 4.38
N PRO A 221 4.61 27.48 5.19
CA PRO A 221 4.52 28.55 6.16
C PRO A 221 4.62 29.91 5.45
N GLU A 222 3.73 30.83 5.83
CA GLU A 222 3.57 32.12 5.14
C GLU A 222 3.74 33.33 6.09
N GLU A 223 3.56 33.12 7.40
CA GLU A 223 3.69 34.20 8.37
C GLU A 223 5.14 34.66 8.57
N ASP A 224 5.33 35.92 8.91
CA ASP A 224 6.68 36.55 9.02
C ASP A 224 7.62 35.78 9.96
N ASN A 225 7.09 35.22 11.05
CA ASN A 225 7.89 34.48 12.03
C ASN A 225 8.05 32.99 11.68
N THR A 226 7.38 32.45 10.65
CA THR A 226 7.44 31.02 10.27
C THR A 226 7.98 30.77 8.86
N LYS A 227 7.94 31.79 7.99
CA LYS A 227 8.25 31.63 6.54
C LYS A 227 9.64 31.08 6.21
N LYS A 228 10.65 31.25 7.09
CA LYS A 228 11.98 30.67 6.88
C LYS A 228 11.97 29.14 6.99
N ALA A 229 10.89 28.53 7.49
CA ALA A 229 10.75 27.09 7.50
C ALA A 229 10.33 26.51 6.14
N ALA A 230 10.11 27.33 5.07
CA ALA A 230 9.73 26.87 3.74
C ALA A 230 10.90 26.27 2.93
N THR A 231 11.88 25.65 3.57
CA THR A 231 13.09 25.08 2.92
C THR A 231 12.98 23.62 2.53
N TRP A 232 12.03 22.92 3.12
CA TRP A 232 11.72 21.52 2.83
C TRP A 232 10.51 21.39 1.90
N SER A 233 10.27 20.19 1.40
CA SER A 233 9.02 19.89 0.71
C SER A 233 7.80 20.24 1.58
N TYR A 234 6.80 20.85 0.97
CA TYR A 234 5.58 21.30 1.62
C TYR A 234 4.39 21.13 0.66
N TYR A 235 3.19 21.24 1.23
CA TYR A 235 1.94 21.34 0.47
C TYR A 235 1.42 22.77 0.50
N THR A 236 0.81 23.20 -0.60
CA THR A 236 0.11 24.48 -0.62
C THR A 236 -1.23 24.37 0.11
N ARG A 237 -1.75 25.51 0.60
CA ARG A 237 -3.09 25.56 1.21
C ARG A 237 -4.18 25.05 0.26
N ASP A 238 -4.06 25.33 -1.03
CA ASP A 238 -5.03 24.91 -2.03
C ASP A 238 -5.00 23.40 -2.27
N ASP A 239 -3.84 22.79 -2.28
CA ASP A 239 -3.71 21.33 -2.41
C ASP A 239 -4.33 20.63 -1.20
N VAL A 240 -4.01 21.11 0.02
CA VAL A 240 -4.58 20.55 1.24
C VAL A 240 -6.10 20.71 1.28
N LYS A 241 -6.64 21.89 0.93
CA LYS A 241 -8.09 22.10 0.87
C LYS A 241 -8.78 21.15 -0.10
N LYS A 242 -8.15 20.84 -1.26
CA LYS A 242 -8.72 19.90 -2.23
C LYS A 242 -8.86 18.50 -1.64
N PHE A 243 -7.80 17.94 -1.08
CA PHE A 243 -7.89 16.58 -0.55
C PHE A 243 -8.69 16.52 0.77
N VAL A 244 -8.67 17.55 1.62
CA VAL A 244 -9.55 17.61 2.80
C VAL A 244 -11.02 17.62 2.37
N LYS A 245 -11.37 18.40 1.34
CA LYS A 245 -12.73 18.40 0.78
C LYS A 245 -13.14 17.03 0.24
N LYS A 246 -12.22 16.34 -0.46
CA LYS A 246 -12.46 14.97 -0.96
C LYS A 246 -12.67 14.00 0.20
N ALA A 247 -11.80 14.04 1.22
CA ALA A 247 -11.91 13.23 2.42
C ALA A 247 -13.27 13.44 3.12
N ASN A 248 -13.65 14.68 3.35
CA ASN A 248 -14.94 15.02 3.99
C ASN A 248 -16.13 14.47 3.18
N ASN A 249 -16.07 14.52 1.85
CA ASN A 249 -17.10 13.93 0.99
C ASN A 249 -17.22 12.41 1.16
N TYR A 250 -16.16 11.75 1.61
CA TYR A 250 -16.11 10.32 1.93
C TYR A 250 -16.41 10.00 3.41
N GLY A 251 -16.67 11.04 4.22
CA GLY A 251 -16.84 10.89 5.66
C GLY A 251 -15.54 10.66 6.42
N ILE A 252 -14.41 11.01 5.82
CA ILE A 252 -13.07 10.88 6.42
C ILE A 252 -12.68 12.20 7.05
N ASP A 253 -12.39 12.18 8.36
CA ASP A 253 -11.84 13.31 9.11
C ASP A 253 -10.31 13.32 8.99
N VAL A 254 -9.77 14.42 8.47
CA VAL A 254 -8.32 14.61 8.30
C VAL A 254 -7.82 15.49 9.43
N ILE A 255 -7.06 14.91 10.34
CA ILE A 255 -6.51 15.59 11.52
C ILE A 255 -5.06 15.97 11.23
N PRO A 256 -4.72 17.27 11.28
CA PRO A 256 -3.34 17.68 11.10
C PRO A 256 -2.51 17.37 12.33
N GLU A 257 -1.24 16.99 12.08
CA GLU A 257 -0.21 16.90 13.10
C GLU A 257 0.97 17.81 12.74
N ILE A 258 1.38 18.64 13.69
CA ILE A 258 2.73 19.20 13.74
C ILE A 258 3.34 18.69 15.03
N ASN A 259 4.27 17.76 14.92
CA ASN A 259 4.93 17.18 16.07
C ASN A 259 5.70 18.25 16.84
N SER A 260 5.52 18.30 18.15
CA SER A 260 6.15 19.26 19.07
C SER A 260 6.05 18.76 20.51
N PRO A 261 7.06 18.99 21.36
CA PRO A 261 8.27 19.79 21.12
C PRO A 261 9.44 18.98 20.55
N GLY A 262 9.28 17.66 20.33
CA GLY A 262 10.18 16.80 19.58
C GLY A 262 9.94 16.87 18.08
N HIS A 263 10.78 16.21 17.28
CA HIS A 263 10.65 16.08 15.82
C HIS A 263 10.47 17.40 15.04
N MET A 264 10.99 18.51 15.59
CA MET A 264 10.82 19.86 15.04
C MET A 264 11.86 20.24 13.97
N ASN A 265 12.76 19.32 13.57
CA ASN A 265 13.87 19.61 12.67
C ASN A 265 13.46 20.30 11.36
N VAL A 266 12.40 19.83 10.72
CA VAL A 266 11.88 20.40 9.47
C VAL A 266 11.32 21.83 9.65
N TRP A 267 11.06 22.24 10.89
CA TRP A 267 10.54 23.56 11.23
C TRP A 267 11.62 24.49 11.80
N LEU A 268 12.57 23.94 12.56
CA LEU A 268 13.52 24.73 13.34
C LEU A 268 14.91 24.87 12.70
N GLU A 269 15.15 24.22 11.54
CA GLU A 269 16.44 24.28 10.86
C GLU A 269 16.96 25.73 10.74
N ASN A 270 16.10 26.65 10.31
CA ASN A 270 16.44 28.06 10.10
C ASN A 270 16.06 28.98 11.30
N TYR A 271 15.77 28.39 12.46
CA TYR A 271 15.39 29.11 13.69
C TYR A 271 16.23 28.64 14.89
N PRO A 272 17.56 28.77 14.83
CA PRO A 272 18.41 28.30 15.92
C PRO A 272 18.09 28.97 17.26
N GLU A 273 17.46 30.14 17.27
CA GLU A 273 17.01 30.85 18.46
C GLU A 273 15.86 30.19 19.22
N TYR A 274 15.12 29.29 18.54
CA TYR A 274 14.00 28.53 19.12
C TYR A 274 14.37 27.10 19.48
N GLN A 275 15.58 26.67 19.13
CA GLN A 275 16.06 25.32 19.43
C GLN A 275 16.50 25.21 20.88
N LEU A 276 16.15 24.10 21.54
CA LEU A 276 16.59 23.81 22.90
C LEU A 276 18.10 23.59 22.95
N ALA A 277 18.80 24.34 23.80
CA ALA A 277 20.22 24.16 24.03
C ALA A 277 20.47 23.27 25.25
N ASP A 278 21.41 22.33 25.14
CA ASP A 278 21.88 21.51 26.25
C ASP A 278 22.78 22.32 27.24
N ASN A 279 23.24 21.67 28.31
CA ASN A 279 24.09 22.31 29.32
C ASN A 279 25.45 22.78 28.79
N SER A 280 25.87 22.30 27.60
CA SER A 280 27.08 22.79 26.93
C SER A 280 26.83 23.96 25.98
N GLY A 281 25.57 24.34 25.80
CA GLY A 281 25.13 25.36 24.85
C GLY A 281 24.90 24.85 23.43
N ARG A 282 25.00 23.54 23.18
CA ARG A 282 24.74 22.95 21.88
C ARG A 282 23.23 22.91 21.65
N LYS A 283 22.82 23.48 20.54
CA LYS A 283 21.40 23.51 20.10
C LYS A 283 21.03 22.26 19.34
N ASP A 284 19.76 21.87 19.45
CA ASP A 284 19.20 20.68 18.78
C ASP A 284 17.98 21.08 17.94
N PRO A 285 18.07 21.03 16.59
CA PRO A 285 16.96 21.41 15.72
C PRO A 285 15.72 20.50 15.89
N ASN A 286 15.90 19.29 16.42
CA ASN A 286 14.77 18.42 16.73
C ASN A 286 13.93 18.85 17.93
N LYS A 287 14.41 19.81 18.72
CA LYS A 287 13.81 20.15 20.02
C LYS A 287 13.45 21.63 20.12
N LEU A 288 12.16 21.91 20.24
CA LEU A 288 11.67 23.25 20.56
C LEU A 288 12.03 23.61 22.01
N ASP A 289 12.56 24.81 22.23
CA ASP A 289 12.81 25.34 23.59
C ASP A 289 11.48 25.79 24.23
N ILE A 290 10.81 24.88 24.93
CA ILE A 290 9.53 25.17 25.62
C ILE A 290 9.68 26.18 26.77
N SER A 291 10.89 26.51 27.21
CA SER A 291 11.14 27.55 28.20
C SER A 291 11.27 28.96 27.57
N ASN A 292 11.31 29.04 26.25
CA ASN A 292 11.38 30.30 25.51
C ASN A 292 9.98 30.71 25.02
N PRO A 293 9.40 31.81 25.50
CA PRO A 293 8.05 32.25 25.09
C PRO A 293 7.93 32.53 23.59
N GLU A 294 9.00 32.99 22.93
CA GLU A 294 8.95 33.22 21.48
C GLU A 294 8.95 31.90 20.66
N ALA A 295 9.65 30.88 21.16
CA ALA A 295 9.57 29.54 20.56
C ALA A 295 8.17 28.93 20.73
N VAL A 296 7.54 29.10 21.88
CA VAL A 296 6.15 28.68 22.10
C VAL A 296 5.19 29.46 21.19
N LYS A 297 5.42 30.76 21.02
CA LYS A 297 4.64 31.61 20.12
C LYS A 297 4.82 31.17 18.65
N PHE A 298 6.04 30.83 18.24
CA PHE A 298 6.32 30.27 16.91
C PHE A 298 5.45 29.03 16.64
N TYR A 299 5.42 28.06 17.57
CA TYR A 299 4.59 26.87 17.41
C TYR A 299 3.08 27.21 17.35
N LYS A 300 2.63 28.14 18.18
CA LYS A 300 1.24 28.64 18.12
C LYS A 300 0.90 29.29 16.77
N THR A 301 1.85 30.03 16.17
CA THR A 301 1.65 30.57 14.82
C THR A 301 1.52 29.46 13.78
N LEU A 302 2.31 28.38 13.87
CA LEU A 302 2.14 27.23 12.98
C LEU A 302 0.75 26.61 13.12
N ILE A 303 0.21 26.48 14.35
CA ILE A 303 -1.18 26.03 14.56
C ILE A 303 -2.17 26.96 13.86
N ASP A 304 -1.98 28.29 13.97
CA ASP A 304 -2.85 29.28 13.36
C ASP A 304 -2.84 29.19 11.84
N GLU A 305 -1.71 28.87 11.23
CA GLU A 305 -1.58 28.71 9.79
C GLU A 305 -2.38 27.52 9.24
N TYR A 306 -2.60 26.47 10.05
CA TYR A 306 -3.40 25.32 9.69
C TYR A 306 -4.90 25.55 9.93
N ASP A 307 -5.25 26.53 10.76
CA ASP A 307 -6.64 26.84 11.04
C ASP A 307 -7.36 27.33 9.76
N GLY A 308 -8.59 26.88 9.56
CA GLY A 308 -9.34 27.16 8.34
C GLY A 308 -8.91 26.39 7.07
N VAL A 309 -7.85 25.59 7.13
CA VAL A 309 -7.46 24.66 6.08
C VAL A 309 -8.05 23.27 6.34
N PHE A 310 -8.03 22.85 7.61
CA PHE A 310 -8.61 21.59 8.07
C PHE A 310 -9.95 21.81 8.76
N THR A 311 -10.93 21.01 8.42
CA THR A 311 -12.31 21.12 8.95
C THR A 311 -12.53 20.36 10.26
N THR A 312 -11.53 19.58 10.66
CA THR A 312 -11.58 18.75 11.88
C THR A 312 -11.68 19.57 13.17
N LYS A 313 -12.34 18.97 14.18
CA LYS A 313 -12.36 19.50 15.55
C LYS A 313 -11.16 19.06 16.41
N TYR A 314 -10.19 18.42 15.83
CA TYR A 314 -9.01 17.93 16.53
C TYR A 314 -7.74 18.66 16.09
N TRP A 315 -6.77 18.64 16.99
CA TRP A 315 -5.38 19.00 16.72
C TRP A 315 -4.49 17.93 17.33
N HIS A 316 -3.53 17.42 16.59
CA HIS A 316 -2.53 16.50 17.11
C HIS A 316 -1.20 17.22 17.21
N MET A 317 -0.59 17.22 18.40
CA MET A 317 0.69 17.89 18.61
C MET A 317 1.89 16.93 18.68
N GLY A 318 1.70 15.65 18.43
CA GLY A 318 2.75 14.64 18.63
C GLY A 318 3.01 14.43 20.11
N ALA A 319 3.95 15.17 20.66
CA ALA A 319 4.45 15.09 22.03
C ALA A 319 5.23 13.81 22.34
N ASP A 320 5.61 13.04 21.30
CA ASP A 320 6.46 11.86 21.41
C ASP A 320 7.95 12.24 21.38
N GLU A 321 8.75 11.38 21.95
CA GLU A 321 10.20 11.32 21.80
C GLU A 321 10.98 12.64 22.02
N TYR A 322 10.43 13.60 22.78
CA TYR A 322 11.09 14.89 23.01
C TYR A 322 12.54 14.73 23.50
N MET A 323 12.81 13.72 24.34
CA MET A 323 14.15 13.43 24.86
C MET A 323 14.80 12.21 24.21
N ILE A 324 14.40 11.86 22.95
CA ILE A 324 15.05 10.76 22.23
C ILE A 324 16.56 10.98 22.15
N GLY A 325 17.32 9.94 22.47
CA GLY A 325 18.79 9.95 22.43
C GLY A 325 19.49 10.80 23.53
N THR A 326 18.71 11.36 24.48
CA THR A 326 19.22 12.20 25.57
C THR A 326 18.35 12.04 26.84
N SER A 327 18.58 12.87 27.85
CA SER A 327 17.73 12.94 29.03
C SER A 327 17.51 14.38 29.47
N PHE A 328 16.47 14.63 30.25
CA PHE A 328 16.22 15.94 30.84
C PHE A 328 17.37 16.49 31.71
N ASP A 329 18.23 15.63 32.26
CA ASP A 329 19.39 16.05 33.07
C ASP A 329 20.40 16.85 32.25
N ASN A 330 20.41 16.71 30.94
CA ASN A 330 21.24 17.48 30.04
C ASN A 330 20.73 18.90 29.78
N TYR A 331 19.54 19.27 30.35
CA TYR A 331 18.87 20.54 30.08
C TYR A 331 18.45 21.24 31.38
N SER A 332 19.42 21.70 32.17
CA SER A 332 19.19 22.36 33.45
C SER A 332 18.29 23.61 33.38
N LYS A 333 18.26 24.26 32.19
CA LYS A 333 17.36 25.38 31.89
C LYS A 333 15.88 24.99 32.08
N LEU A 334 15.48 23.78 31.63
CA LEU A 334 14.10 23.31 31.79
C LEU A 334 13.71 23.09 33.26
N LYS A 335 14.66 22.63 34.08
CA LYS A 335 14.43 22.53 35.53
C LYS A 335 14.22 23.89 36.17
N THR A 336 15.08 24.84 35.86
CA THR A 336 14.98 26.21 36.35
C THR A 336 13.64 26.86 35.93
N PHE A 337 13.25 26.65 34.69
CA PHE A 337 11.98 27.10 34.18
C PHE A 337 10.79 26.43 34.93
N ALA A 338 10.85 25.11 35.13
CA ALA A 338 9.79 24.36 35.82
C ALA A 338 9.59 24.85 37.25
N GLU A 339 10.69 25.02 38.03
CA GLU A 339 10.64 25.51 39.40
C GLU A 339 10.07 26.94 39.49
N LYS A 340 10.43 27.78 38.53
CA LYS A 340 9.90 29.16 38.46
C LYS A 340 8.41 29.18 38.14
N GLN A 341 7.95 28.33 37.23
CA GLN A 341 6.59 28.34 36.68
C GLN A 341 5.61 27.54 37.53
N TYR A 342 6.04 26.42 38.10
CA TYR A 342 5.18 25.43 38.74
C TYR A 342 5.52 25.19 40.21
N GLY A 343 6.45 25.99 40.78
CA GLY A 343 6.79 25.97 42.18
C GLY A 343 7.96 25.05 42.54
N ALA A 344 8.39 25.15 43.80
CA ALA A 344 9.54 24.42 44.32
C ALA A 344 9.41 22.91 44.10
N GLY A 345 10.51 22.27 43.65
CA GLY A 345 10.58 20.84 43.42
C GLY A 345 9.94 20.38 42.11
N ALA A 346 9.39 21.27 41.28
CA ALA A 346 8.99 20.95 39.92
C ALA A 346 10.17 20.44 39.09
N THR A 347 9.90 19.56 38.17
CA THR A 347 10.91 18.88 37.33
C THR A 347 10.77 19.30 35.87
N PRO A 348 11.75 19.02 35.00
CA PRO A 348 11.57 19.20 33.57
C PRO A 348 10.35 18.49 32.96
N ASN A 349 9.91 17.37 33.56
CA ASN A 349 8.67 16.70 33.19
C ASN A 349 7.43 17.58 33.44
N ASP A 350 7.44 18.38 34.53
CA ASP A 350 6.38 19.34 34.81
C ASP A 350 6.36 20.47 33.78
N ALA A 351 7.54 20.91 33.31
CA ALA A 351 7.64 21.87 32.20
C ALA A 351 7.05 21.30 30.91
N PHE A 352 7.37 20.06 30.58
CA PHE A 352 6.89 19.40 29.37
C PHE A 352 5.37 19.19 29.43
N THR A 353 4.84 18.62 30.51
CA THR A 353 3.39 18.45 30.69
C THR A 353 2.66 19.81 30.74
N GLY A 354 3.28 20.81 31.34
CA GLY A 354 2.74 22.19 31.35
C GLY A 354 2.66 22.80 29.96
N PHE A 355 3.64 22.53 29.09
CA PHE A 355 3.59 22.94 27.70
C PHE A 355 2.45 22.24 26.94
N ILE A 356 2.28 20.93 27.11
CA ILE A 356 1.15 20.19 26.51
C ILE A 356 -0.19 20.80 26.95
N ASN A 357 -0.35 21.08 28.25
CA ASN A 357 -1.57 21.71 28.78
C ASN A 357 -1.79 23.15 28.27
N ASP A 358 -0.71 23.90 28.00
CA ASP A 358 -0.81 25.24 27.41
C ASP A 358 -1.29 25.17 25.96
N ILE A 359 -0.78 24.20 25.18
CA ILE A 359 -1.26 23.95 23.81
C ILE A 359 -2.70 23.43 23.83
N ASP A 360 -3.06 22.54 24.75
CA ASP A 360 -4.44 22.09 24.92
C ASP A 360 -5.39 23.28 25.15
N LYS A 361 -5.04 24.16 26.08
CA LYS A 361 -5.79 25.40 26.30
C LYS A 361 -5.89 26.28 25.05
N TYR A 362 -4.80 26.37 24.29
CA TYR A 362 -4.74 27.19 23.09
C TYR A 362 -5.65 26.65 21.99
N VAL A 363 -5.63 25.35 21.71
CA VAL A 363 -6.47 24.76 20.67
C VAL A 363 -7.93 24.68 21.07
N LYS A 364 -8.23 24.52 22.38
CA LYS A 364 -9.60 24.62 22.91
C LYS A 364 -10.21 26.00 22.71
N ALA A 365 -9.43 27.07 22.84
CA ALA A 365 -9.91 28.41 22.52
C ALA A 365 -10.30 28.57 21.04
N LYS A 366 -9.83 27.69 20.16
CA LYS A 366 -10.19 27.57 18.74
C LYS A 366 -11.30 26.53 18.48
N GLY A 367 -11.92 25.96 19.53
CA GLY A 367 -12.95 24.92 19.42
C GLY A 367 -12.43 23.54 19.05
N LYS A 368 -11.13 23.29 19.24
CA LYS A 368 -10.50 22.00 18.94
C LYS A 368 -10.16 21.23 20.22
N GLN A 369 -10.09 19.90 20.11
CA GLN A 369 -9.62 18.99 21.16
C GLN A 369 -8.24 18.48 20.84
N LEU A 370 -7.33 18.52 21.82
CA LEU A 370 -5.96 18.06 21.67
C LEU A 370 -5.87 16.53 21.64
N ARG A 371 -4.95 16.03 20.79
CA ARG A 371 -4.52 14.63 20.75
C ARG A 371 -2.99 14.57 20.88
N ILE A 372 -2.48 13.52 21.54
CA ILE A 372 -1.04 13.29 21.70
C ILE A 372 -0.71 11.81 21.63
N TRP A 373 0.54 11.47 21.32
CA TRP A 373 1.09 10.13 21.51
C TRP A 373 1.29 9.81 22.98
N ASN A 374 1.18 8.53 23.39
CA ASN A 374 1.19 8.12 24.78
C ASN A 374 2.50 8.34 25.51
N ASP A 375 3.63 8.37 24.85
CA ASP A 375 4.94 8.64 25.46
C ASP A 375 5.17 10.12 25.79
N GLY A 376 4.29 11.01 25.31
CA GLY A 376 4.13 12.35 25.87
C GLY A 376 3.65 12.39 27.33
N ILE A 377 3.16 11.25 27.86
CA ILE A 377 2.72 11.16 29.26
C ILE A 377 3.90 10.76 30.15
N VAL A 378 4.50 11.73 30.78
CA VAL A 378 5.67 11.55 31.67
C VAL A 378 5.27 11.64 33.15
N ASN A 379 6.14 11.14 34.02
CA ASN A 379 5.94 11.25 35.46
C ASN A 379 6.24 12.68 35.94
N THR A 380 5.24 13.35 36.46
CA THR A 380 5.31 14.74 36.94
C THR A 380 5.20 14.81 38.46
N LYS A 381 5.54 15.94 39.05
CA LYS A 381 5.40 16.19 40.48
C LYS A 381 4.32 17.24 40.79
N ASN A 382 4.32 18.34 40.06
CA ASN A 382 3.50 19.51 40.36
C ASN A 382 2.42 19.78 39.30
N VAL A 383 2.52 19.18 38.11
CA VAL A 383 1.60 19.42 37.00
C VAL A 383 0.94 18.10 36.59
N SER A 384 -0.37 18.09 36.42
CA SER A 384 -1.11 16.93 35.89
C SER A 384 -1.52 17.18 34.45
N LEU A 385 -1.48 16.15 33.62
CA LEU A 385 -1.98 16.22 32.25
C LEU A 385 -3.51 16.36 32.24
N ASN A 386 -4.04 17.25 31.42
CA ASN A 386 -5.47 17.45 31.27
C ASN A 386 -6.16 16.15 30.82
N LYS A 387 -7.31 15.82 31.43
CA LYS A 387 -7.99 14.53 31.28
C LYS A 387 -8.81 14.38 29.99
N ASP A 388 -9.10 15.45 29.33
CA ASP A 388 -9.87 15.48 28.09
C ASP A 388 -9.00 15.41 26.82
N ILE A 389 -7.67 15.38 26.97
CA ILE A 389 -6.73 15.09 25.90
C ILE A 389 -6.91 13.63 25.46
N VAL A 390 -7.01 13.41 24.15
CA VAL A 390 -7.10 12.06 23.58
C VAL A 390 -5.68 11.48 23.47
N ILE A 391 -5.51 10.26 23.97
CA ILE A 391 -4.21 9.58 23.96
C ILE A 391 -4.20 8.55 22.85
N GLU A 392 -3.26 8.69 21.93
CA GLU A 392 -2.99 7.71 20.89
C GLU A 392 -1.85 6.82 21.32
N TYR A 393 -2.16 5.56 21.60
CA TYR A 393 -1.24 4.64 22.26
C TYR A 393 -0.52 3.79 21.24
N TRP A 394 0.76 4.07 21.03
CA TRP A 394 1.59 3.38 20.03
C TRP A 394 2.66 2.48 20.63
N TYR A 395 3.30 2.91 21.70
CA TYR A 395 4.49 2.27 22.25
C TYR A 395 4.31 1.86 23.70
N GLY A 396 4.86 0.69 24.03
CA GLY A 396 4.70 0.10 25.37
C GLY A 396 5.53 0.71 26.49
N ALA A 397 6.34 1.74 26.26
CA ALA A 397 7.03 2.46 27.32
C ALA A 397 6.10 3.40 28.09
N GLY A 398 6.43 3.69 29.33
CA GLY A 398 5.66 4.59 30.17
C GLY A 398 4.41 3.97 30.77
N ARG A 399 3.35 4.76 30.89
CA ARG A 399 2.09 4.36 31.54
C ARG A 399 1.36 3.29 30.73
N LYS A 400 0.84 2.28 31.43
CA LYS A 400 0.11 1.18 30.79
C LYS A 400 -1.30 1.63 30.35
N PRO A 401 -1.87 1.07 29.29
CA PRO A 401 -3.22 1.42 28.84
C PRO A 401 -4.29 1.18 29.93
N GLN A 402 -4.11 0.15 30.78
CA GLN A 402 -5.02 -0.10 31.91
C GLN A 402 -5.02 1.06 32.94
N GLU A 403 -3.88 1.67 33.19
CA GLU A 403 -3.76 2.83 34.09
C GLU A 403 -4.43 4.07 33.48
N LEU A 404 -4.31 4.25 32.17
CA LEU A 404 -4.97 5.35 31.46
C LEU A 404 -6.50 5.18 31.45
N VAL A 405 -6.99 3.93 31.33
CA VAL A 405 -8.41 3.59 31.48
C VAL A 405 -8.90 3.91 32.88
N GLN A 406 -8.17 3.51 33.92
CA GLN A 406 -8.50 3.82 35.33
C GLN A 406 -8.56 5.32 35.58
N ASP A 407 -7.67 6.06 34.94
CA ASP A 407 -7.66 7.53 35.00
C ASP A 407 -8.73 8.21 34.14
N GLY A 408 -9.48 7.43 33.36
CA GLY A 408 -10.61 7.91 32.55
C GLY A 408 -10.22 8.63 31.24
N TYR A 409 -9.02 8.40 30.71
CA TYR A 409 -8.62 8.96 29.42
C TYR A 409 -9.36 8.33 28.24
N THR A 410 -9.52 9.11 27.19
CA THR A 410 -9.95 8.61 25.87
C THR A 410 -8.73 8.05 25.13
N LEU A 411 -8.85 6.84 24.58
CA LEU A 411 -7.76 6.13 23.95
C LEU A 411 -8.05 5.82 22.46
N MET A 412 -7.02 5.94 21.63
CA MET A 412 -6.96 5.37 20.29
C MET A 412 -5.83 4.33 20.26
N ASN A 413 -6.10 3.15 19.72
CA ASN A 413 -5.06 2.13 19.57
C ASN A 413 -4.25 2.33 18.28
N ALA A 414 -2.99 2.70 18.44
CA ALA A 414 -2.01 2.91 17.39
C ALA A 414 -0.82 1.96 17.54
N THR A 415 -1.03 0.75 18.06
CA THR A 415 0.02 -0.21 18.43
C THR A 415 1.03 -0.47 17.31
N GLN A 416 2.30 -0.66 17.66
CA GLN A 416 3.38 -0.99 16.73
C GLN A 416 3.10 -2.23 15.87
N ALA A 417 2.26 -3.16 16.33
CA ALA A 417 1.83 -4.30 15.52
C ALA A 417 1.08 -3.90 14.24
N LEU A 418 0.56 -2.67 14.18
CA LEU A 418 -0.12 -2.07 13.03
C LEU A 418 0.76 -1.05 12.28
N TYR A 419 2.08 -1.09 12.48
CA TYR A 419 3.00 -0.19 11.81
C TYR A 419 3.47 -0.73 10.48
N TRP A 420 3.49 0.16 9.51
CA TRP A 420 4.40 0.12 8.39
C TRP A 420 5.45 1.20 8.62
N SER A 421 6.72 0.84 8.66
CA SER A 421 7.81 1.79 8.92
C SER A 421 9.07 1.38 8.20
N ARG A 422 9.82 2.38 7.75
CA ARG A 422 11.16 2.28 7.17
C ARG A 422 12.11 3.23 7.89
N SER A 423 12.20 3.07 9.19
CA SER A 423 13.16 3.78 10.04
C SER A 423 14.37 2.90 10.41
N ALA A 424 14.98 3.16 11.55
CA ALA A 424 16.00 2.29 12.14
C ALA A 424 15.53 0.83 12.27
N GLN A 425 14.24 0.59 12.44
CA GLN A 425 13.60 -0.71 12.42
C GLN A 425 12.59 -0.77 11.28
N VAL A 426 12.56 -1.92 10.60
CA VAL A 426 11.61 -2.16 9.50
C VAL A 426 10.41 -2.90 10.05
N TYR A 427 9.24 -2.26 9.98
CA TYR A 427 7.96 -2.86 10.35
C TYR A 427 7.07 -3.00 9.12
N LYS A 428 6.37 -4.13 9.04
CA LYS A 428 5.25 -4.36 8.13
C LYS A 428 4.09 -4.92 8.94
N VAL A 429 2.89 -4.49 8.66
CA VAL A 429 1.70 -5.07 9.29
C VAL A 429 1.58 -6.53 8.89
N ASN A 430 1.72 -7.43 9.83
CA ASN A 430 1.48 -8.85 9.62
C ASN A 430 0.01 -9.16 9.88
N ALA A 431 -0.85 -8.86 8.91
CA ALA A 431 -2.28 -9.06 9.02
C ALA A 431 -2.66 -10.52 9.27
N ALA A 432 -1.94 -11.47 8.68
CA ALA A 432 -2.12 -12.90 8.89
C ALA A 432 -1.93 -13.28 10.37
N ARG A 433 -0.81 -12.85 10.96
CA ARG A 433 -0.54 -13.09 12.37
C ARG A 433 -1.59 -12.45 13.28
N LEU A 434 -1.95 -11.20 13.03
CA LEU A 434 -2.93 -10.48 13.83
C LEU A 434 -4.31 -11.14 13.76
N TYR A 435 -4.75 -11.51 12.55
CA TYR A 435 -6.03 -12.17 12.33
C TYR A 435 -6.09 -13.54 13.01
N ASN A 436 -5.12 -14.40 12.73
CA ASN A 436 -5.09 -15.77 13.23
C ASN A 436 -4.83 -15.86 14.75
N ASN A 437 -4.16 -14.88 15.35
CA ASN A 437 -3.93 -14.78 16.79
C ASN A 437 -5.03 -14.02 17.55
N ASN A 438 -6.18 -13.79 16.94
CA ASN A 438 -7.33 -13.17 17.57
C ASN A 438 -7.07 -11.76 18.13
N TRP A 439 -6.18 -10.98 17.49
CA TRP A 439 -5.98 -9.58 17.86
C TRP A 439 -7.31 -8.82 17.80
N ASN A 440 -7.57 -7.94 18.75
CA ASN A 440 -8.73 -7.05 18.76
C ASN A 440 -8.32 -5.63 19.16
N VAL A 441 -9.21 -4.67 18.98
CA VAL A 441 -8.92 -3.24 19.19
C VAL A 441 -8.50 -2.92 20.65
N GLY A 442 -8.84 -3.77 21.61
CA GLY A 442 -8.37 -3.67 23.01
C GLY A 442 -6.95 -4.22 23.24
N THR A 443 -6.27 -4.75 22.23
CA THR A 443 -4.93 -5.33 22.33
C THR A 443 -3.88 -4.30 21.92
N PHE A 444 -3.12 -3.80 22.89
CA PHE A 444 -2.10 -2.77 22.73
C PHE A 444 -0.70 -3.36 22.67
N ASP A 445 0.29 -2.52 22.41
CA ASP A 445 1.68 -2.91 22.32
C ASP A 445 2.17 -3.72 23.51
N GLY A 446 3.03 -4.71 23.25
CA GLY A 446 3.51 -5.67 24.27
C GLY A 446 2.43 -6.63 24.79
N GLY A 447 1.33 -6.83 24.04
CA GLY A 447 0.25 -7.74 24.42
C GLY A 447 -0.62 -7.23 25.59
N ARG A 448 -0.51 -5.96 25.94
CA ARG A 448 -1.34 -5.34 26.97
C ARG A 448 -2.78 -5.24 26.50
N GLN A 449 -3.72 -5.57 27.38
CA GLN A 449 -5.14 -5.60 26.99
C GLN A 449 -5.98 -4.73 27.93
N ILE A 450 -6.95 -4.06 27.35
CA ILE A 450 -8.08 -3.44 28.03
C ILE A 450 -9.38 -4.07 27.51
N ASP A 451 -10.49 -3.78 28.16
CA ASP A 451 -11.79 -4.16 27.61
C ASP A 451 -12.00 -3.47 26.25
N LYS A 452 -12.17 -4.27 25.20
CA LYS A 452 -12.45 -3.78 23.85
C LYS A 452 -13.77 -3.01 23.72
N ASN A 453 -14.63 -3.08 24.74
CA ASN A 453 -15.88 -2.32 24.83
C ASN A 453 -15.77 -1.10 25.76
N TYR A 454 -14.57 -0.72 26.19
CA TYR A 454 -14.36 0.51 26.94
C TYR A 454 -14.94 1.69 26.17
N ASP A 455 -15.87 2.42 26.78
CA ASP A 455 -16.68 3.47 26.13
C ASP A 455 -15.86 4.63 25.55
N LYS A 456 -14.65 4.85 26.08
CA LYS A 456 -13.69 5.83 25.60
C LYS A 456 -12.56 5.26 24.75
N LEU A 457 -12.66 4.00 24.31
CA LEU A 457 -11.80 3.45 23.27
C LEU A 457 -12.40 3.84 21.91
N THR A 458 -11.79 4.81 21.25
CA THR A 458 -12.35 5.37 20.01
C THR A 458 -12.21 4.42 18.83
N GLY A 459 -11.14 3.61 18.78
CA GLY A 459 -10.87 2.68 17.70
C GLY A 459 -9.42 2.29 17.58
N ALA A 460 -9.02 1.95 16.36
CA ALA A 460 -7.63 1.63 16.02
C ALA A 460 -7.25 2.07 14.60
N LYS A 461 -5.95 2.16 14.34
CA LYS A 461 -5.40 2.64 13.08
C LYS A 461 -4.10 1.93 12.67
N VAL A 462 -3.86 1.86 11.38
CA VAL A 462 -2.54 1.56 10.81
C VAL A 462 -1.71 2.84 10.81
N SER A 463 -0.44 2.75 11.19
CA SER A 463 0.45 3.91 11.11
C SER A 463 1.52 3.69 10.05
N ILE A 464 1.64 4.67 9.14
CA ILE A 464 2.54 4.63 7.99
C ILE A 464 3.64 5.68 8.22
N TRP A 465 4.86 5.20 8.54
CA TRP A 465 6.01 5.99 8.90
C TRP A 465 7.16 5.82 7.90
N PRO A 466 7.21 6.62 6.87
CA PRO A 466 8.31 6.58 5.90
C PRO A 466 9.53 7.40 6.34
N ASP A 467 10.00 7.29 7.58
CA ASP A 467 11.11 8.08 8.13
C ASP A 467 12.41 7.96 7.32
N SER A 468 12.60 6.82 6.69
CA SER A 468 13.70 6.57 5.76
C SER A 468 13.17 6.18 4.39
N SER A 469 12.24 6.94 3.90
CA SER A 469 11.42 6.66 2.72
C SER A 469 12.15 6.65 1.38
N TYR A 470 13.38 7.13 1.35
CA TYR A 470 14.26 6.92 0.21
C TYR A 470 14.49 5.43 -0.10
N PHE A 471 14.09 4.53 0.76
CA PHE A 471 14.10 3.10 0.48
C PHE A 471 12.93 2.63 -0.37
N GLN A 472 11.79 3.33 -0.31
CA GLN A 472 10.59 2.95 -1.06
C GLN A 472 9.90 4.16 -1.65
N THR A 473 9.34 3.94 -2.84
CA THR A 473 8.45 4.92 -3.45
C THR A 473 7.06 4.83 -2.86
N GLU A 474 6.25 5.87 -3.01
CA GLU A 474 4.86 5.87 -2.54
C GLU A 474 4.04 4.71 -3.15
N ASN A 475 4.31 4.32 -4.41
CA ASN A 475 3.62 3.21 -5.06
C ASN A 475 4.05 1.83 -4.51
N GLU A 476 5.29 1.69 -4.03
CA GLU A 476 5.71 0.49 -3.28
C GLU A 476 5.02 0.42 -1.92
N VAL A 477 4.90 1.56 -1.23
CA VAL A 477 4.16 1.67 0.04
C VAL A 477 2.69 1.28 -0.13
N GLU A 478 2.03 1.76 -1.19
CA GLU A 478 0.63 1.44 -1.51
C GLU A 478 0.38 -0.07 -1.51
N LYS A 479 1.28 -0.83 -2.14
CA LYS A 479 1.19 -2.30 -2.19
C LYS A 479 1.43 -2.95 -0.83
N GLU A 480 2.36 -2.44 -0.05
CA GLU A 480 2.75 -3.04 1.24
C GLU A 480 1.75 -2.79 2.36
N ILE A 481 0.98 -1.71 2.31
CA ILE A 481 -0.06 -1.42 3.30
C ILE A 481 -1.40 -2.08 2.97
N PHE A 482 -1.57 -2.65 1.77
CA PHE A 482 -2.83 -3.20 1.26
C PHE A 482 -3.54 -4.12 2.24
N ASP A 483 -2.86 -5.14 2.73
CA ASP A 483 -3.41 -6.14 3.65
C ASP A 483 -3.72 -5.54 5.03
N GLY A 484 -2.84 -4.66 5.53
CA GLY A 484 -3.02 -4.00 6.82
C GLY A 484 -4.27 -3.11 6.87
N MET A 485 -4.54 -2.38 5.78
CA MET A 485 -5.71 -1.52 5.68
C MET A 485 -7.02 -2.32 5.64
N ARG A 486 -7.04 -3.48 4.96
CA ARG A 486 -8.20 -4.39 4.94
C ARG A 486 -8.42 -5.04 6.29
N PHE A 487 -7.35 -5.47 6.94
CA PHE A 487 -7.40 -6.02 8.29
C PHE A 487 -8.00 -5.03 9.29
N ILE A 488 -7.46 -3.81 9.35
CA ILE A 488 -7.95 -2.82 10.32
C ILE A 488 -9.41 -2.40 10.05
N SER A 489 -9.79 -2.31 8.78
CA SER A 489 -11.16 -2.05 8.37
C SER A 489 -12.12 -3.10 8.93
N GLN A 490 -11.82 -4.40 8.75
CA GLN A 490 -12.61 -5.50 9.30
C GLN A 490 -12.72 -5.43 10.82
N MET A 491 -11.58 -5.26 11.49
CA MET A 491 -11.52 -5.30 12.95
C MET A 491 -12.17 -4.09 13.63
N THR A 492 -12.23 -2.97 12.96
CA THR A 492 -12.80 -1.74 13.52
C THR A 492 -14.24 -1.49 13.11
N TRP A 493 -14.70 -2.07 11.99
CA TRP A 493 -16.12 -2.01 11.61
C TRP A 493 -16.95 -3.01 12.41
N SER A 494 -16.61 -4.30 12.38
CA SER A 494 -17.43 -5.37 12.97
C SER A 494 -16.80 -6.07 14.17
N ASP A 495 -15.45 -6.06 14.29
CA ASP A 495 -14.69 -6.83 15.29
C ASP A 495 -15.00 -8.34 15.24
N SER A 496 -15.42 -8.81 14.08
CA SER A 496 -15.73 -10.21 13.80
C SER A 496 -14.70 -10.86 12.89
N ARG A 497 -14.70 -12.18 12.85
CA ARG A 497 -13.87 -13.01 11.97
C ARG A 497 -14.73 -14.02 11.24
N PRO A 498 -15.46 -13.58 10.19
CA PRO A 498 -16.32 -14.48 9.43
C PRO A 498 -15.52 -15.50 8.60
N TRP A 499 -14.26 -15.24 8.30
CA TRP A 499 -13.36 -16.17 7.65
C TRP A 499 -12.62 -17.01 8.70
N ALA A 500 -12.47 -18.31 8.45
CA ALA A 500 -11.83 -19.24 9.38
C ALA A 500 -10.34 -18.89 9.59
N THR A 501 -9.67 -18.45 8.52
CA THR A 501 -8.26 -18.06 8.52
C THR A 501 -8.04 -16.75 7.76
N TRP A 502 -6.87 -16.16 7.94
CA TRP A 502 -6.46 -15.02 7.11
C TRP A 502 -6.39 -15.37 5.62
N ASN A 503 -5.97 -16.58 5.27
CA ASN A 503 -5.87 -16.99 3.87
C ASN A 503 -7.24 -17.01 3.18
N ASP A 504 -8.27 -17.41 3.89
CA ASP A 504 -9.65 -17.35 3.39
C ASP A 504 -10.09 -15.91 3.17
N MET A 505 -9.78 -15.02 4.13
CA MET A 505 -10.04 -13.58 4.00
C MET A 505 -9.23 -12.97 2.85
N LYS A 506 -7.95 -13.33 2.73
CA LYS A 506 -7.05 -12.81 1.69
C LYS A 506 -7.51 -13.18 0.29
N ALA A 507 -8.02 -14.41 0.11
CA ALA A 507 -8.57 -14.85 -1.16
C ALA A 507 -9.75 -13.98 -1.63
N ASP A 508 -10.60 -13.55 -0.70
CA ASP A 508 -11.69 -12.61 -1.01
C ASP A 508 -11.20 -11.17 -1.17
N ILE A 509 -10.25 -10.72 -0.34
CA ILE A 509 -9.58 -9.42 -0.50
C ILE A 509 -8.98 -9.27 -1.90
N ASP A 510 -8.31 -10.31 -2.41
CA ASP A 510 -7.67 -10.26 -3.72
C ASP A 510 -8.68 -10.20 -4.87
N LYS A 511 -9.83 -10.87 -4.73
CA LYS A 511 -10.95 -10.75 -5.70
C LYS A 511 -11.57 -9.36 -5.67
N ILE A 512 -11.77 -8.78 -4.48
CA ILE A 512 -12.30 -7.43 -4.31
C ILE A 512 -11.32 -6.42 -4.90
N GLY A 513 -10.03 -6.53 -4.57
CA GLY A 513 -8.96 -5.64 -5.04
C GLY A 513 -9.14 -4.18 -4.62
N TYR A 514 -8.53 -3.30 -5.38
CA TYR A 514 -8.64 -1.85 -5.20
C TYR A 514 -9.92 -1.26 -5.82
N PRO A 515 -10.36 -0.09 -5.36
CA PRO A 515 -11.41 0.68 -6.04
C PRO A 515 -10.94 1.15 -7.42
N LEU A 516 -11.89 1.63 -8.22
CA LEU A 516 -11.69 1.98 -9.63
C LEU A 516 -10.58 3.02 -9.85
N ASP A 517 -10.55 4.08 -9.06
CA ASP A 517 -9.57 5.18 -9.16
C ASP A 517 -8.13 4.67 -9.16
N ILE A 518 -7.84 3.62 -8.37
CA ILE A 518 -6.50 3.02 -8.30
C ILE A 518 -6.27 2.08 -9.48
N ARG A 519 -7.29 1.31 -9.89
CA ARG A 519 -7.17 0.36 -11.01
C ARG A 519 -6.96 1.04 -12.35
N GLU A 520 -7.57 2.21 -12.55
CA GLU A 520 -7.51 2.98 -13.79
C GLU A 520 -6.43 4.07 -13.77
N TYR A 521 -5.72 4.22 -12.65
CA TYR A 521 -4.68 5.22 -12.56
C TYR A 521 -3.57 4.95 -13.58
N ASP A 522 -3.26 5.95 -14.40
CA ASP A 522 -2.20 5.85 -15.41
C ASP A 522 -0.85 6.19 -14.80
N TYR A 523 -0.13 5.15 -14.38
CA TYR A 523 1.21 5.28 -13.79
C TYR A 523 2.28 5.57 -14.84
N THR A 524 2.05 5.18 -16.10
CA THR A 524 3.03 5.29 -17.19
C THR A 524 2.42 5.91 -18.44
N PRO A 525 2.04 7.21 -18.40
CA PRO A 525 1.35 7.89 -19.51
C PRO A 525 2.22 8.05 -20.76
N VAL A 526 3.52 7.82 -20.64
CA VAL A 526 4.47 7.87 -21.74
C VAL A 526 5.01 6.47 -21.99
N ASP A 527 5.01 6.02 -23.24
CA ASP A 527 5.57 4.71 -23.59
C ASP A 527 7.06 4.65 -23.32
N ALA A 528 7.56 3.49 -22.90
CA ALA A 528 9.00 3.23 -22.88
C ALA A 528 9.59 3.44 -24.29
N GLY A 529 10.81 3.97 -24.37
CA GLY A 529 11.47 4.24 -25.63
C GLY A 529 12.42 5.41 -25.58
N ILE A 530 12.91 5.83 -26.73
CA ILE A 530 13.90 6.90 -26.86
C ILE A 530 13.21 8.22 -27.19
N TYR A 531 13.59 9.27 -26.48
CA TYR A 531 13.00 10.61 -26.56
C TYR A 531 14.06 11.71 -26.59
N ASP A 532 13.88 12.69 -27.45
CA ASP A 532 14.54 13.98 -27.31
C ASP A 532 13.81 14.81 -26.26
N ILE A 533 14.56 15.32 -25.28
CA ILE A 533 14.08 16.19 -24.22
C ILE A 533 14.96 17.45 -24.21
N PRO A 534 14.62 18.46 -25.01
CA PRO A 534 15.49 19.63 -25.21
C PRO A 534 15.86 20.38 -23.94
N GLN A 535 14.96 20.37 -22.96
CA GLN A 535 15.15 21.07 -21.68
C GLN A 535 16.21 20.40 -20.78
N LEU A 536 16.60 19.15 -21.06
CA LEU A 536 17.65 18.42 -20.32
C LEU A 536 19.04 18.52 -21.00
N LYS A 537 19.22 19.36 -22.01
CA LYS A 537 20.49 19.51 -22.75
C LYS A 537 21.64 20.03 -21.90
N SER A 538 21.38 20.69 -20.79
CA SER A 538 22.43 21.10 -19.83
C SER A 538 23.03 19.89 -19.09
N ILE A 539 22.29 18.77 -18.99
CA ILE A 539 22.73 17.54 -18.33
C ILE A 539 23.31 16.57 -19.35
N SER A 540 22.63 16.35 -20.48
CA SER A 540 23.10 15.51 -21.58
C SER A 540 22.66 16.08 -22.93
N LYS A 541 23.55 15.91 -23.94
CA LYS A 541 23.30 16.34 -25.33
C LYS A 541 22.52 15.30 -26.12
N GLY A 542 22.47 14.05 -25.66
CA GLY A 542 21.83 12.92 -26.36
C GLY A 542 20.35 12.80 -26.03
N PRO A 543 19.66 11.93 -26.79
CA PRO A 543 18.32 11.52 -26.42
C PRO A 543 18.33 10.64 -25.16
N TRP A 544 17.17 10.51 -24.55
CA TRP A 544 16.94 9.77 -23.31
C TRP A 544 16.15 8.50 -23.59
N GLU A 545 16.63 7.37 -23.11
CA GLU A 545 15.86 6.13 -23.05
C GLU A 545 15.02 6.13 -21.77
N LEU A 546 13.70 6.11 -21.93
CA LEU A 546 12.73 5.96 -20.84
C LEU A 546 12.45 4.47 -20.62
N ILE A 547 12.78 3.96 -19.45
CA ILE A 547 12.60 2.58 -19.03
C ILE A 547 11.56 2.56 -17.90
N THR A 548 10.44 1.85 -18.09
CA THR A 548 9.41 1.75 -17.06
C THR A 548 9.86 0.85 -15.90
N THR A 549 9.52 1.23 -14.69
CA THR A 549 9.79 0.45 -13.46
C THR A 549 8.57 -0.34 -13.02
N PRO A 550 8.74 -1.46 -12.25
CA PRO A 550 7.61 -2.27 -11.80
C PRO A 550 6.60 -1.55 -10.90
N ASP A 551 7.02 -0.45 -10.29
CA ASP A 551 6.20 0.40 -9.41
C ASP A 551 5.64 1.64 -10.13
N GLY A 552 5.70 1.68 -11.48
CA GLY A 552 5.01 2.67 -12.29
C GLY A 552 5.74 4.00 -12.49
N TYR A 553 7.07 4.02 -12.31
CA TYR A 553 7.92 5.16 -12.61
C TYR A 553 8.76 4.92 -13.87
N TYR A 554 9.66 5.85 -14.15
CA TYR A 554 10.63 5.74 -15.24
C TYR A 554 12.04 5.86 -14.70
N GLN A 555 12.95 5.06 -15.24
CA GLN A 555 14.37 5.35 -15.22
C GLN A 555 14.72 6.06 -16.52
N MET A 556 15.44 7.17 -16.44
CA MET A 556 15.84 7.99 -17.57
C MET A 556 17.32 7.79 -17.84
N LYS A 557 17.64 7.03 -18.91
CA LYS A 557 19.02 6.71 -19.29
C LYS A 557 19.47 7.57 -20.47
N ASP A 558 20.58 8.26 -20.29
CA ASP A 558 21.25 8.99 -21.37
C ASP A 558 21.86 8.01 -22.37
N THR A 559 21.44 8.07 -23.60
CA THR A 559 21.88 7.13 -24.64
C THR A 559 23.34 7.33 -25.06
N VAL A 560 23.95 8.47 -24.76
CA VAL A 560 25.36 8.79 -25.13
C VAL A 560 26.32 8.25 -24.06
N SER A 561 26.08 8.56 -22.78
CA SER A 561 26.97 8.10 -21.71
C SER A 561 26.63 6.74 -21.17
N GLY A 562 25.41 6.24 -21.44
CA GLY A 562 24.86 5.02 -20.85
C GLY A 562 24.51 5.15 -19.36
N LYS A 563 24.61 6.37 -18.79
CA LYS A 563 24.30 6.67 -17.39
C LYS A 563 22.84 7.07 -17.22
N CYS A 564 22.33 6.95 -16.00
CA CYS A 564 20.96 7.31 -15.64
C CYS A 564 20.89 8.62 -14.86
N LEU A 565 19.82 9.37 -15.11
CA LEU A 565 19.50 10.58 -14.36
C LEU A 565 19.14 10.22 -12.92
N ALA A 566 19.78 10.86 -11.95
CA ALA A 566 19.60 10.60 -10.53
C ALA A 566 19.52 11.93 -9.76
N LEU A 567 18.64 11.99 -8.79
CA LEU A 567 18.65 13.06 -7.80
C LEU A 567 19.40 12.57 -6.56
N PHE A 568 20.73 12.50 -6.68
CA PHE A 568 21.59 11.98 -5.62
C PHE A 568 22.73 12.96 -5.35
N THR A 569 22.92 13.29 -4.11
CA THR A 569 23.89 14.31 -3.72
C THR A 569 25.19 13.76 -3.18
N GLY A 570 25.41 12.45 -3.25
CA GLY A 570 26.63 11.79 -2.77
C GLY A 570 26.80 11.80 -1.27
N SER A 571 25.90 12.44 -0.54
CA SER A 571 26.00 12.59 0.89
C SER A 571 25.21 11.51 1.63
N LYS A 572 25.57 11.31 2.87
CA LYS A 572 24.88 10.39 3.78
C LYS A 572 23.54 10.95 4.29
N HIS A 573 23.13 12.12 3.82
CA HIS A 573 21.96 12.84 4.31
C HIS A 573 20.90 12.97 3.21
N LEU A 574 19.77 12.38 3.44
CA LEU A 574 18.53 12.54 2.68
C LEU A 574 18.06 13.98 2.58
N ASP A 575 18.35 14.74 3.62
CA ASP A 575 17.98 16.14 3.73
C ASP A 575 18.30 16.93 2.47
N VAL A 576 19.40 16.61 1.80
CA VAL A 576 19.83 17.30 0.59
C VAL A 576 18.98 16.87 -0.64
N VAL A 577 18.56 15.60 -0.71
CA VAL A 577 17.71 15.11 -1.82
C VAL A 577 16.32 15.75 -1.76
N THR A 578 15.81 16.04 -0.57
CA THR A 578 14.50 16.64 -0.37
C THR A 578 14.49 18.15 -0.45
N GLN A 579 15.67 18.80 -0.44
CA GLN A 579 15.78 20.24 -0.48
C GLN A 579 15.32 20.83 -1.81
N VAL A 580 14.67 21.97 -1.71
CA VAL A 580 14.31 22.79 -2.86
C VAL A 580 15.59 23.30 -3.55
N GLY A 581 15.64 23.20 -4.87
CA GLY A 581 16.79 23.63 -5.66
C GLY A 581 17.83 22.52 -5.87
N ALA A 582 17.67 21.32 -5.34
CA ALA A 582 18.59 20.22 -5.60
C ALA A 582 18.63 19.86 -7.10
N THR A 583 19.83 19.62 -7.63
CA THR A 583 20.09 19.40 -9.05
C THR A 583 20.30 17.91 -9.35
N PRO A 584 19.69 17.36 -10.42
CA PRO A 584 19.97 15.99 -10.83
C PRO A 584 21.35 15.86 -11.52
N GLU A 585 21.92 14.66 -11.46
CA GLU A 585 23.20 14.32 -12.06
C GLU A 585 23.14 12.96 -12.78
N LEU A 586 24.16 12.68 -13.61
CA LEU A 586 24.30 11.40 -14.31
C LEU A 586 25.12 10.41 -13.48
N ARG A 587 24.54 9.27 -13.14
CA ARG A 587 25.18 8.17 -12.39
C ARG A 587 25.07 6.84 -13.12
N ASN A 588 25.84 5.85 -12.68
CA ASN A 588 25.65 4.48 -13.17
C ASN A 588 24.22 4.04 -12.94
N CYS A 589 23.62 3.39 -13.93
CA CYS A 589 22.24 2.94 -13.78
C CYS A 589 22.13 1.86 -12.71
N ALA A 590 21.25 2.09 -11.75
CA ALA A 590 20.86 1.10 -10.76
C ALA A 590 19.87 0.11 -11.37
N ASP A 591 19.81 -1.10 -10.84
CA ASP A 591 18.76 -2.06 -11.22
C ASP A 591 17.43 -1.66 -10.57
N VAL A 592 16.54 -1.10 -11.38
CA VAL A 592 15.19 -0.66 -10.98
C VAL A 592 14.12 -1.73 -11.24
N SER A 593 14.49 -2.91 -11.76
CA SER A 593 13.57 -4.01 -12.07
C SER A 593 13.14 -4.81 -10.84
N VAL A 594 13.83 -4.68 -9.72
CA VAL A 594 13.56 -5.38 -8.48
C VAL A 594 12.95 -4.44 -7.45
N GLY A 595 11.91 -4.92 -6.78
CA GLY A 595 11.36 -4.27 -5.60
C GLY A 595 12.37 -4.22 -4.46
N GLN A 596 12.15 -3.34 -3.50
CA GLN A 596 13.12 -3.00 -2.49
C GLN A 596 12.81 -3.62 -1.14
N ASP A 597 13.64 -4.53 -0.68
CA ASP A 597 13.56 -5.05 0.69
C ASP A 597 14.75 -4.69 1.59
N GLN A 598 15.85 -4.15 1.03
CA GLN A 598 17.09 -3.93 1.79
C GLN A 598 17.55 -2.48 1.80
N ARG A 599 18.08 -2.05 2.95
CA ARG A 599 18.51 -0.67 3.22
C ARG A 599 19.65 -0.16 2.35
N ASP A 600 20.64 -1.01 2.04
CA ASP A 600 21.94 -0.55 1.56
C ASP A 600 22.02 -0.27 0.04
N THR A 601 21.11 -0.84 -0.74
CA THR A 601 21.09 -0.66 -2.21
C THR A 601 19.95 0.22 -2.70
N ALA A 602 19.12 0.66 -1.77
CA ALA A 602 17.89 1.38 -2.02
C ALA A 602 18.11 2.80 -2.49
N ASN A 603 19.04 3.50 -1.87
CA ASN A 603 19.23 4.94 -2.05
C ASN A 603 19.55 5.31 -3.48
N GLU A 604 20.44 4.53 -4.14
CA GLU A 604 20.75 4.79 -5.55
C GLU A 604 19.59 4.47 -6.48
N ARG A 605 18.85 3.40 -6.21
CA ARG A 605 17.78 2.92 -7.08
C ARG A 605 16.61 3.89 -7.14
N ASN A 606 16.08 4.28 -6.01
CA ASN A 606 14.91 5.16 -5.95
C ASN A 606 15.24 6.62 -6.32
N THR A 607 16.49 7.05 -6.15
CA THR A 607 16.93 8.36 -6.64
C THR A 607 16.97 8.47 -8.16
N GLN A 608 16.92 7.34 -8.87
CA GLN A 608 16.88 7.25 -10.33
C GLN A 608 15.46 7.00 -10.88
N LYS A 609 14.44 7.02 -10.04
CA LYS A 609 13.04 6.88 -10.45
C LYS A 609 12.38 8.24 -10.62
N TRP A 610 11.70 8.39 -11.74
CA TRP A 610 11.07 9.64 -12.16
C TRP A 610 9.60 9.43 -12.48
N GLN A 611 8.77 10.30 -12.00
CA GLN A 611 7.37 10.37 -12.40
C GLN A 611 7.27 11.31 -13.60
N ILE A 612 6.60 10.89 -14.66
CA ILE A 612 6.27 11.72 -15.83
C ILE A 612 4.75 11.84 -15.90
N ARG A 613 4.24 13.07 -15.95
CA ARG A 613 2.81 13.36 -16.06
C ARG A 613 2.53 14.20 -17.28
N ALA A 614 1.46 13.86 -17.99
CA ALA A 614 0.94 14.74 -19.04
C ALA A 614 0.43 16.05 -18.40
N ASP A 615 0.71 17.14 -19.05
CA ASP A 615 0.26 18.49 -18.71
C ASP A 615 -0.40 19.15 -19.94
N LYS A 616 -0.56 20.46 -19.94
CA LYS A 616 -1.15 21.21 -21.05
C LYS A 616 -0.32 21.15 -22.34
N ASP A 617 -0.97 21.30 -23.46
CA ASP A 617 -0.36 21.49 -24.78
C ASP A 617 0.59 20.35 -25.22
N GLY A 618 0.32 19.12 -24.76
CA GLY A 618 1.15 17.96 -25.10
C GLY A 618 2.54 17.98 -24.47
N LYS A 619 2.76 18.79 -23.46
CA LYS A 619 3.95 18.81 -22.63
C LYS A 619 3.79 17.95 -21.37
N TYR A 620 4.86 17.76 -20.66
CA TYR A 620 4.94 16.88 -19.51
C TYR A 620 5.64 17.55 -18.35
N THR A 621 5.26 17.19 -17.14
CA THR A 621 6.04 17.45 -15.94
C THR A 621 6.88 16.22 -15.61
N ILE A 622 8.07 16.45 -15.07
CA ILE A 622 8.98 15.40 -14.59
C ILE A 622 9.27 15.67 -13.12
N SER A 623 9.08 14.67 -12.27
CA SER A 623 9.28 14.78 -10.83
C SER A 623 10.09 13.59 -10.30
N PRO A 624 11.04 13.80 -9.37
CA PRO A 624 11.68 12.69 -8.67
C PRO A 624 10.64 11.88 -7.88
N ALA A 625 10.71 10.56 -7.93
CA ALA A 625 9.77 9.69 -7.23
C ALA A 625 9.79 9.85 -5.70
N LEU A 626 10.93 10.27 -5.13
CA LEU A 626 11.08 10.44 -3.69
C LEU A 626 10.58 11.78 -3.15
N THR A 627 10.64 12.84 -3.95
CA THR A 627 10.35 14.20 -3.45
C THR A 627 9.06 14.78 -3.99
N GLN A 628 8.57 14.26 -5.11
CA GLN A 628 7.38 14.73 -5.82
C GLN A 628 7.44 16.23 -6.21
N GLN A 629 8.59 16.87 -6.05
CA GLN A 629 8.82 18.21 -6.56
C GLN A 629 8.96 18.16 -8.09
N ARG A 630 8.75 19.27 -8.77
CA ARG A 630 8.89 19.33 -10.23
C ARG A 630 10.32 19.67 -10.62
N LEU A 631 10.89 18.98 -11.58
CA LEU A 631 12.06 19.49 -12.28
C LEU A 631 11.67 20.74 -13.05
N ALA A 632 12.54 21.74 -13.02
CA ALA A 632 12.39 22.96 -13.79
C ALA A 632 13.76 23.53 -14.18
N ILE A 633 13.75 24.38 -15.18
CA ILE A 633 14.92 25.21 -15.51
C ILE A 633 14.93 26.40 -14.57
N ALA A 634 15.91 26.46 -13.68
CA ALA A 634 16.05 27.56 -12.71
C ALA A 634 16.15 28.91 -13.43
N THR A 635 15.46 29.91 -12.92
CA THR A 635 15.53 31.29 -13.41
C THR A 635 16.64 32.09 -12.68
N GLY A 636 17.08 31.56 -11.54
CA GLY A 636 18.02 32.25 -10.63
C GLY A 636 17.37 33.29 -9.72
N ASN A 637 16.04 33.47 -9.88
CA ASN A 637 15.26 34.46 -9.13
C ASN A 637 14.11 33.81 -8.34
N GLU A 638 14.16 32.50 -8.09
CA GLU A 638 13.16 31.79 -7.32
C GLU A 638 13.03 32.45 -5.95
N GLN A 639 11.91 33.15 -5.73
CA GLN A 639 11.67 33.91 -4.52
C GLN A 639 10.94 33.10 -3.47
N ASN A 640 11.08 33.50 -2.21
CA ASN A 640 10.44 32.97 -1.00
C ASN A 640 11.02 31.68 -0.41
N ILE A 641 12.22 31.28 -0.82
CA ILE A 641 12.97 30.23 -0.16
C ILE A 641 14.31 30.79 0.25
N ASP A 642 14.69 30.67 1.52
CA ASP A 642 16.03 31.03 1.96
C ASP A 642 17.01 29.96 1.42
N LEU A 643 17.38 30.14 0.16
CA LEU A 643 18.26 29.24 -0.59
C LEU A 643 19.69 29.79 -0.65
N GLU A 644 20.14 30.55 0.35
CA GLU A 644 21.48 31.16 0.29
C GLU A 644 22.57 30.13 -0.01
N THR A 645 22.41 28.90 0.44
CA THR A 645 23.37 27.82 0.22
C THR A 645 23.06 26.89 -0.95
N HIS A 646 21.84 26.91 -1.50
CA HIS A 646 21.37 25.90 -2.47
C HIS A 646 20.65 26.50 -3.69
N ARG A 647 20.77 27.81 -3.92
CA ARG A 647 20.15 28.44 -5.08
C ARG A 647 20.82 27.99 -6.38
N PRO A 648 20.14 27.27 -7.26
CA PRO A 648 20.72 26.85 -8.53
C PRO A 648 20.93 28.07 -9.44
N ALA A 649 22.02 28.07 -10.21
CA ALA A 649 22.25 29.11 -11.21
C ALA A 649 21.15 29.10 -12.28
N ALA A 650 20.84 30.28 -12.83
CA ALA A 650 19.93 30.40 -13.95
C ALA A 650 20.31 29.46 -15.10
N GLY A 651 19.32 28.75 -15.69
CA GLY A 651 19.52 27.77 -16.73
C GLY A 651 19.89 26.36 -16.26
N THR A 652 20.09 26.16 -14.93
CA THR A 652 20.32 24.83 -14.35
C THR A 652 18.98 24.10 -14.19
N VAL A 653 18.98 22.79 -14.46
CA VAL A 653 17.81 21.94 -14.13
C VAL A 653 17.87 21.58 -12.64
N ALA A 654 16.82 21.88 -11.91
CA ALA A 654 16.71 21.60 -10.49
C ALA A 654 15.27 21.28 -10.09
N GLN A 655 15.06 20.73 -8.90
CA GLN A 655 13.71 20.46 -8.39
C GLN A 655 13.16 21.63 -7.60
N PHE A 656 11.86 21.86 -7.72
CA PHE A 656 11.14 22.93 -7.02
C PHE A 656 9.72 22.48 -6.65
N PRO A 657 9.13 22.99 -5.57
CA PRO A 657 7.71 22.91 -5.33
C PRO A 657 6.90 23.44 -6.54
N ALA A 658 5.75 22.81 -6.78
CA ALA A 658 4.97 23.10 -7.98
C ALA A 658 4.48 24.56 -8.07
N ASP A 659 4.28 25.23 -6.93
CA ASP A 659 3.84 26.62 -6.82
C ASP A 659 4.94 27.65 -7.11
N LEU A 660 6.20 27.23 -7.15
CA LEU A 660 7.35 28.09 -7.46
C LEU A 660 7.76 28.05 -8.94
N VAL A 661 7.14 27.20 -9.73
CA VAL A 661 7.50 26.98 -11.13
C VAL A 661 6.25 27.03 -12.01
N SER A 662 6.45 27.28 -13.29
CA SER A 662 5.38 27.39 -14.27
C SER A 662 5.81 26.71 -15.58
N ASP A 663 5.78 27.40 -16.69
CA ASP A 663 6.17 26.88 -18.00
C ASP A 663 7.62 26.40 -18.07
N ASN A 664 8.51 26.87 -17.18
CA ASN A 664 9.89 26.41 -17.05
C ASN A 664 10.01 24.98 -16.46
N ALA A 665 8.93 24.42 -15.93
CA ALA A 665 8.81 23.02 -15.48
C ALA A 665 8.12 22.11 -16.52
N LEU A 666 7.85 22.61 -17.73
CA LEU A 666 7.19 21.86 -18.78
C LEU A 666 8.21 21.33 -19.79
N PHE A 667 8.25 20.03 -19.96
CA PHE A 667 9.17 19.31 -20.83
C PHE A 667 8.47 18.87 -22.12
N THR A 668 9.18 18.98 -23.24
CA THR A 668 8.75 18.42 -24.52
C THR A 668 9.43 17.08 -24.70
N LEU A 669 8.66 16.03 -24.93
CA LEU A 669 9.14 14.68 -25.21
C LEU A 669 8.85 14.34 -26.66
N THR A 670 9.87 14.40 -27.51
CA THR A 670 9.77 14.03 -28.93
C THR A 670 10.30 12.60 -29.08
N GLY A 671 9.37 11.64 -29.19
CA GLY A 671 9.73 10.23 -29.23
C GLY A 671 10.26 9.81 -30.60
N HIS A 672 11.30 8.99 -30.61
CA HIS A 672 11.76 8.22 -31.74
C HIS A 672 10.82 7.02 -31.97
N MET A 673 10.89 6.42 -33.16
CA MET A 673 10.24 5.13 -33.36
C MET A 673 10.86 4.12 -32.41
N GLY A 674 10.05 3.31 -31.75
CA GLY A 674 10.52 2.40 -30.73
C GLY A 674 9.68 1.14 -30.61
N MET A 675 10.24 0.16 -29.91
CA MET A 675 9.56 -1.06 -29.50
C MET A 675 9.76 -1.29 -28.02
N SER A 676 8.77 -1.92 -27.40
CA SER A 676 8.89 -2.51 -26.06
C SER A 676 8.22 -3.86 -26.04
N ALA A 677 8.71 -4.78 -25.21
CA ALA A 677 8.12 -6.10 -25.02
C ALA A 677 7.89 -6.36 -23.55
N THR A 678 6.72 -6.90 -23.21
CA THR A 678 6.36 -7.35 -21.86
C THR A 678 5.83 -8.76 -21.93
N VAL A 679 5.90 -9.50 -20.83
CA VAL A 679 5.39 -10.87 -20.70
C VAL A 679 4.52 -10.98 -19.46
N ASP A 680 3.40 -11.68 -19.58
CA ASP A 680 2.45 -11.86 -18.47
C ASP A 680 3.06 -12.67 -17.30
N SER A 681 3.86 -13.71 -17.65
CA SER A 681 4.66 -14.48 -16.69
C SER A 681 6.07 -14.67 -17.19
N LYS A 682 7.07 -14.28 -16.42
CA LYS A 682 8.50 -14.54 -16.75
C LYS A 682 8.84 -16.02 -16.68
N THR A 683 8.23 -16.77 -15.76
CA THR A 683 8.41 -18.22 -15.66
C THR A 683 7.42 -18.92 -16.59
N VAL A 684 7.94 -19.62 -17.55
CA VAL A 684 7.16 -20.32 -18.60
C VAL A 684 7.47 -21.81 -18.54
N ASN A 685 6.43 -22.62 -18.54
CA ASN A 685 6.53 -24.07 -18.57
C ASN A 685 5.71 -24.66 -19.73
N PRO A 686 5.89 -25.95 -20.07
CA PRO A 686 5.22 -26.57 -21.20
C PRO A 686 3.69 -26.59 -21.09
N ALA A 687 3.17 -26.58 -19.87
CA ALA A 687 1.73 -26.67 -19.60
C ALA A 687 1.04 -25.30 -19.46
N SER A 688 1.80 -24.23 -19.38
CA SER A 688 1.27 -22.88 -19.14
C SER A 688 1.94 -21.88 -20.08
N PRO A 689 1.40 -21.70 -21.28
CA PRO A 689 1.87 -20.65 -22.19
C PRO A 689 1.76 -19.28 -21.54
N SER A 690 2.74 -18.41 -21.82
CA SER A 690 2.68 -17.01 -21.42
C SER A 690 2.51 -16.12 -22.63
N LYS A 691 1.76 -15.03 -22.47
CA LYS A 691 1.56 -14.06 -23.54
C LYS A 691 2.66 -13.02 -23.48
N ILE A 692 3.27 -12.75 -24.66
CA ILE A 692 4.17 -11.62 -24.85
C ILE A 692 3.44 -10.53 -25.62
N THR A 693 3.47 -9.34 -25.11
CA THR A 693 2.93 -8.14 -25.74
C THR A 693 4.08 -7.29 -26.25
N VAL A 694 4.17 -7.15 -27.57
CA VAL A 694 5.14 -6.26 -28.23
C VAL A 694 4.40 -5.01 -28.69
N LYS A 695 4.76 -3.86 -28.14
CA LYS A 695 4.21 -2.56 -28.49
C LYS A 695 5.20 -1.87 -29.44
N VAL A 696 4.71 -1.48 -30.61
CA VAL A 696 5.46 -0.69 -31.60
C VAL A 696 4.89 0.71 -31.61
N ARG A 697 5.72 1.72 -31.40
CA ARG A 697 5.35 3.12 -31.42
C ARG A 697 5.99 3.82 -32.61
N ALA A 698 5.19 4.58 -33.33
CA ALA A 698 5.69 5.47 -34.38
C ALA A 698 6.44 6.67 -33.77
N ALA A 699 7.42 7.20 -34.50
CA ALA A 699 8.04 8.48 -34.13
C ALA A 699 6.96 9.58 -34.05
N SER A 700 7.19 10.60 -33.22
CA SER A 700 6.22 11.66 -33.01
C SER A 700 5.91 12.47 -34.27
N ASN A 701 6.81 12.44 -35.25
CA ASN A 701 6.77 13.24 -36.47
C ASN A 701 6.58 12.44 -37.77
N ALA A 702 6.48 11.11 -37.70
CA ALA A 702 6.41 10.26 -38.91
C ALA A 702 5.59 8.97 -38.65
N ASN A 703 4.83 8.54 -39.66
CA ASN A 703 4.19 7.24 -39.69
C ASN A 703 5.24 6.15 -39.92
N THR A 704 4.98 4.92 -39.37
CA THR A 704 5.94 3.80 -39.55
C THR A 704 5.99 3.22 -40.98
N GLY A 705 4.94 3.38 -41.80
CA GLY A 705 4.67 2.46 -42.91
C GLY A 705 4.17 1.10 -42.36
N ASP A 706 3.94 0.14 -43.27
CA ASP A 706 3.62 -1.25 -42.90
C ASP A 706 4.87 -1.93 -42.33
N VAL A 707 4.77 -2.48 -41.11
CA VAL A 707 5.89 -3.10 -40.40
C VAL A 707 5.55 -4.51 -39.93
N THR A 708 6.59 -5.33 -39.75
CA THR A 708 6.45 -6.72 -39.30
C THR A 708 7.30 -6.94 -38.04
N VAL A 709 6.72 -7.49 -37.01
CA VAL A 709 7.38 -7.90 -35.76
C VAL A 709 7.66 -9.40 -35.85
N THR A 710 8.91 -9.80 -35.72
CA THR A 710 9.36 -11.19 -35.81
C THR A 710 10.18 -11.57 -34.59
N PRO A 711 9.80 -12.60 -33.81
CA PRO A 711 10.60 -13.09 -32.71
C PRO A 711 11.83 -13.89 -33.22
N VAL A 712 12.94 -13.73 -32.50
CA VAL A 712 14.07 -14.65 -32.56
C VAL A 712 13.91 -15.67 -31.45
N VAL A 713 13.55 -16.88 -31.85
CA VAL A 713 13.14 -17.92 -30.90
C VAL A 713 14.38 -18.68 -30.40
N PRO A 714 14.65 -18.68 -29.08
CA PRO A 714 15.74 -19.47 -28.53
C PRO A 714 15.49 -20.97 -28.66
N GLU A 715 16.57 -21.76 -28.60
CA GLU A 715 16.45 -23.24 -28.59
C GLU A 715 15.67 -23.70 -27.37
N GLY A 716 14.78 -24.67 -27.58
CA GLY A 716 13.91 -25.20 -26.51
C GLY A 716 12.66 -24.38 -26.24
N TRP A 717 12.35 -23.37 -27.08
CA TRP A 717 11.17 -22.53 -26.96
C TRP A 717 10.33 -22.53 -28.25
N GLU A 718 9.07 -22.28 -28.12
CA GLU A 718 8.14 -22.09 -29.24
C GLU A 718 7.39 -20.77 -29.06
N ILE A 719 7.30 -19.96 -30.13
CA ILE A 719 6.56 -18.70 -30.12
C ILE A 719 5.61 -18.67 -31.31
N LYS A 720 4.36 -18.39 -31.02
CA LYS A 720 3.29 -18.27 -32.02
C LYS A 720 2.52 -16.96 -31.89
N PRO A 721 2.16 -16.29 -32.99
CA PRO A 721 2.58 -16.61 -34.37
C PRO A 721 4.08 -16.35 -34.59
N GLY A 722 4.67 -16.87 -35.65
CA GLY A 722 6.06 -16.66 -36.00
C GLY A 722 6.40 -15.22 -36.46
N SER A 723 5.39 -14.44 -36.81
CA SER A 723 5.49 -13.00 -37.06
C SER A 723 4.11 -12.35 -37.02
N VAL A 724 4.05 -11.06 -36.78
CA VAL A 724 2.84 -10.22 -36.79
C VAL A 724 3.11 -8.99 -37.67
N SER A 725 2.30 -8.81 -38.71
CA SER A 725 2.35 -7.61 -39.55
C SER A 725 1.35 -6.56 -39.03
N LEU A 726 1.84 -5.35 -38.84
CA LEU A 726 1.06 -4.19 -38.41
C LEU A 726 0.95 -3.22 -39.60
N LYS A 727 -0.24 -2.70 -39.81
CA LYS A 727 -0.46 -1.61 -40.76
C LYS A 727 0.25 -0.36 -40.30
N SER A 728 0.46 0.58 -41.21
CA SER A 728 1.13 1.85 -40.93
C SER A 728 0.56 2.50 -39.65
N ILE A 729 1.41 2.67 -38.67
CA ILE A 729 1.07 3.27 -37.40
C ILE A 729 1.23 4.79 -37.56
N PRO A 730 0.20 5.61 -37.30
CA PRO A 730 0.28 7.06 -37.40
C PRO A 730 1.31 7.66 -36.43
N ALA A 731 1.87 8.81 -36.81
CA ALA A 731 2.83 9.56 -36.00
C ALA A 731 2.38 9.71 -34.54
N GLY A 732 3.24 9.39 -33.59
CA GLY A 732 3.00 9.43 -32.16
C GLY A 732 2.00 8.41 -31.61
N LYS A 733 1.48 7.49 -32.45
CA LYS A 733 0.60 6.40 -32.03
C LYS A 733 1.36 5.09 -31.92
N ALA A 734 0.71 4.12 -31.25
CA ALA A 734 1.27 2.78 -31.08
C ALA A 734 0.31 1.71 -31.58
N ALA A 735 0.85 0.54 -31.94
CA ALA A 735 0.12 -0.66 -32.22
C ALA A 735 0.75 -1.83 -31.48
N ILE A 736 -0.02 -2.88 -31.28
CA ILE A 736 0.37 -4.03 -30.44
C ILE A 736 0.40 -5.30 -31.29
N ALA A 737 1.48 -6.07 -31.13
CA ALA A 737 1.61 -7.43 -31.64
C ALA A 737 1.61 -8.41 -30.45
N TYR A 738 0.78 -9.43 -30.50
CA TYR A 738 0.69 -10.46 -29.46
C TYR A 738 1.35 -11.75 -29.93
N PHE A 739 2.06 -12.38 -29.00
CA PHE A 739 2.70 -13.67 -29.18
C PHE A 739 2.43 -14.54 -27.96
N ASN A 740 2.27 -15.84 -28.18
CA ASN A 740 2.26 -16.82 -27.10
C ASN A 740 3.59 -17.56 -27.09
N VAL A 741 4.23 -17.60 -25.95
CA VAL A 741 5.48 -18.33 -25.74
C VAL A 741 5.20 -19.60 -24.93
N VAL A 742 5.77 -20.69 -25.37
CA VAL A 742 5.73 -22.00 -24.70
C VAL A 742 7.16 -22.46 -24.54
N ASN A 743 7.48 -22.95 -23.35
CA ASN A 743 8.71 -23.66 -23.11
C ASN A 743 8.55 -25.13 -23.55
N THR A 744 9.38 -25.62 -24.45
CA THR A 744 9.32 -27.03 -24.90
C THR A 744 10.33 -27.89 -24.15
N THR A 745 11.58 -27.45 -24.06
CA THR A 745 12.67 -28.16 -23.38
C THR A 745 13.65 -27.23 -22.68
N GLY A 746 13.45 -25.93 -22.77
CA GLY A 746 14.36 -24.92 -22.19
C GLY A 746 14.34 -24.91 -20.69
N THR A 747 15.48 -24.85 -20.06
CA THR A 747 15.66 -24.65 -18.63
C THR A 747 16.57 -23.46 -18.36
N GLY A 748 16.31 -22.72 -17.28
CA GLY A 748 17.07 -21.52 -16.94
C GLY A 748 16.63 -20.28 -17.70
N ASP A 749 17.44 -19.24 -17.65
CA ASP A 749 17.13 -17.94 -18.22
C ASP A 749 17.34 -17.92 -19.73
N ALA A 750 16.39 -17.34 -20.44
CA ALA A 750 16.45 -17.10 -21.89
C ALA A 750 16.03 -15.67 -22.21
N THR A 751 16.52 -15.14 -23.32
CA THR A 751 16.09 -13.84 -23.82
C THR A 751 15.47 -14.02 -25.19
N VAL A 752 14.20 -13.64 -25.33
CA VAL A 752 13.54 -13.58 -26.65
C VAL A 752 13.72 -12.17 -27.20
N GLN A 753 14.37 -12.06 -28.34
CA GLN A 753 14.50 -10.81 -29.07
C GLN A 753 13.38 -10.71 -30.11
N PHE A 754 12.84 -9.54 -30.30
CA PHE A 754 11.90 -9.21 -31.38
C PHE A 754 12.53 -8.21 -32.33
N LYS A 755 12.42 -8.47 -33.61
CA LYS A 755 12.88 -7.56 -34.66
C LYS A 755 11.69 -6.88 -35.30
N LEU A 756 11.80 -5.57 -35.52
CA LEU A 756 10.86 -4.79 -36.32
C LEU A 756 11.47 -4.56 -37.66
N THR A 757 10.78 -4.95 -38.71
CA THR A 757 11.22 -4.72 -40.07
C THR A 757 10.16 -3.99 -40.88
N ASN A 758 10.60 -3.18 -41.84
CA ASN A 758 9.69 -2.65 -42.83
C ASN A 758 9.16 -3.82 -43.69
N THR A 759 7.83 -4.01 -43.75
CA THR A 759 7.22 -5.15 -44.44
C THR A 759 7.55 -5.21 -45.93
N LYS A 760 7.77 -4.06 -46.59
CA LYS A 760 8.02 -3.97 -48.01
C LYS A 760 9.49 -4.14 -48.38
N THR A 761 10.39 -3.50 -47.58
CA THR A 761 11.83 -3.49 -47.92
C THR A 761 12.62 -4.55 -47.16
N GLY A 762 12.11 -5.09 -46.08
CA GLY A 762 12.83 -5.99 -45.18
C GLY A 762 13.86 -5.30 -44.28
N GLU A 763 13.97 -3.99 -44.38
CA GLU A 763 14.92 -3.19 -43.57
C GLU A 763 14.60 -3.33 -42.09
N GLU A 764 15.61 -3.58 -41.27
CA GLU A 764 15.47 -3.64 -39.81
C GLU A 764 15.36 -2.22 -39.25
N LEU A 765 14.26 -1.95 -38.58
CA LEU A 765 13.90 -0.65 -38.00
C LEU A 765 14.19 -0.55 -36.50
N GLY A 766 14.36 -1.67 -35.84
CA GLY A 766 14.64 -1.74 -34.40
C GLY A 766 14.46 -3.12 -33.82
N THR A 767 14.90 -3.26 -32.58
CA THR A 767 14.76 -4.49 -31.81
C THR A 767 14.32 -4.19 -30.36
N THR A 768 13.69 -5.18 -29.74
CA THR A 768 13.43 -5.20 -28.31
C THR A 768 13.58 -6.62 -27.79
N SER A 769 13.67 -6.81 -26.49
CA SER A 769 13.78 -8.14 -25.92
C SER A 769 13.01 -8.28 -24.61
N VAL A 770 12.66 -9.51 -24.29
CA VAL A 770 12.08 -9.87 -23.00
C VAL A 770 12.83 -11.07 -22.42
N ALA A 771 13.12 -10.99 -21.11
CA ALA A 771 13.76 -12.07 -20.38
C ALA A 771 12.70 -13.05 -19.90
N LEU A 772 12.96 -14.35 -20.07
CA LEU A 772 12.11 -15.45 -19.62
C LEU A 772 12.95 -16.43 -18.80
N THR A 773 12.31 -17.16 -17.91
CA THR A 773 12.92 -18.28 -17.20
C THR A 773 12.17 -19.55 -17.57
N GLY A 774 12.85 -20.49 -18.21
CA GLY A 774 12.31 -21.79 -18.56
C GLY A 774 12.25 -22.68 -17.34
N SER A 775 11.06 -23.18 -17.03
CA SER A 775 10.85 -24.15 -15.99
C SER A 775 10.07 -25.34 -16.57
N LEU A 776 10.57 -26.52 -16.36
CA LEU A 776 9.83 -27.76 -16.67
C LEU A 776 8.90 -28.15 -15.51
N THR A 777 8.88 -27.32 -14.45
CA THR A 777 8.09 -27.56 -13.26
C THR A 777 6.99 -26.49 -13.13
N LYS A 778 5.86 -26.92 -12.65
CA LYS A 778 4.74 -26.06 -12.21
C LYS A 778 4.64 -26.15 -10.71
N ASP A 779 4.41 -25.06 -10.03
CA ASP A 779 4.09 -25.07 -8.60
C ASP A 779 2.81 -25.90 -8.37
N VAL A 780 2.93 -26.86 -7.48
CA VAL A 780 1.82 -27.70 -7.05
C VAL A 780 1.41 -27.27 -5.65
N GLU A 781 0.16 -26.92 -5.48
CA GLU A 781 -0.33 -26.54 -4.16
C GLU A 781 -0.44 -27.75 -3.24
N ALA A 782 -0.04 -27.55 -1.99
CA ALA A 782 -0.22 -28.52 -0.93
C ALA A 782 -1.65 -28.41 -0.37
N SER A 783 -2.29 -29.52 -0.18
CA SER A 783 -3.58 -29.65 0.51
C SER A 783 -3.54 -30.78 1.55
N ASP A 784 -4.58 -30.89 2.36
CA ASP A 784 -4.75 -31.98 3.34
C ASP A 784 -3.50 -32.18 4.21
N TYR A 785 -2.95 -31.08 4.73
CA TYR A 785 -1.69 -31.11 5.48
C TYR A 785 -1.90 -31.43 6.95
N ALA A 786 -0.92 -32.16 7.51
CA ALA A 786 -0.87 -32.54 8.91
C ALA A 786 0.57 -32.46 9.44
N ALA A 787 0.73 -32.38 10.73
CA ALA A 787 2.02 -32.36 11.39
C ALA A 787 2.03 -33.31 12.59
N SER A 788 3.22 -33.78 12.99
CA SER A 788 3.41 -34.56 14.21
C SER A 788 2.93 -33.80 15.46
N SER A 789 3.08 -32.51 15.47
CA SER A 789 2.62 -31.59 16.50
C SER A 789 2.69 -30.15 15.98
N GLN A 790 2.03 -29.23 16.65
CA GLN A 790 2.09 -27.80 16.33
C GLN A 790 2.04 -26.97 17.60
N GLU A 791 2.76 -25.85 17.60
CA GLU A 791 2.74 -24.91 18.69
C GLU A 791 1.62 -23.88 18.49
N THR A 792 0.67 -23.87 19.40
CA THR A 792 -0.46 -22.94 19.36
C THR A 792 -0.70 -22.23 20.70
N THR A 793 0.15 -22.52 21.70
CA THR A 793 0.05 -22.00 23.07
C THR A 793 1.13 -20.96 23.34
N GLY A 794 2.40 -21.28 23.08
CA GLY A 794 3.54 -20.38 23.28
C GLY A 794 3.70 -19.37 22.14
N GLU A 795 3.34 -19.77 20.94
CA GLU A 795 3.20 -18.92 19.74
C GLU A 795 2.18 -19.55 18.79
N HIS A 796 1.60 -18.76 17.93
CA HIS A 796 0.66 -19.29 16.96
C HIS A 796 1.40 -19.73 15.68
N ALA A 797 1.87 -20.96 15.68
CA ALA A 797 2.65 -21.56 14.60
C ALA A 797 2.05 -22.90 14.12
N PRO A 798 0.76 -22.91 13.69
CA PRO A 798 0.08 -24.11 13.23
C PRO A 798 0.68 -24.66 11.94
N VAL A 799 0.32 -25.89 11.60
CA VAL A 799 0.82 -26.57 10.40
C VAL A 799 0.50 -25.84 9.10
N GLY A 800 -0.62 -25.15 9.03
CA GLY A 800 -1.00 -24.36 7.86
C GLY A 800 0.00 -23.28 7.48
N ASN A 801 0.69 -22.70 8.45
CA ASN A 801 1.72 -21.70 8.20
C ASN A 801 2.95 -22.24 7.42
N ALA A 802 3.10 -23.55 7.32
CA ALA A 802 4.16 -24.15 6.48
C ALA A 802 3.79 -24.12 4.98
N PHE A 803 2.54 -23.86 4.64
CA PHE A 803 2.00 -23.98 3.28
C PHE A 803 1.28 -22.71 2.77
N ASP A 804 1.28 -21.64 3.54
CA ASP A 804 0.56 -20.40 3.26
C ASP A 804 1.31 -19.43 2.34
N LYS A 805 2.53 -19.80 1.90
CA LYS A 805 3.43 -19.03 1.03
C LYS A 805 3.92 -17.70 1.60
N TYR A 806 3.69 -17.43 2.89
CA TYR A 806 4.20 -16.23 3.55
C TYR A 806 5.54 -16.52 4.23
N ALA A 807 6.59 -15.81 3.83
CA ALA A 807 7.95 -15.99 4.38
C ALA A 807 8.10 -15.62 5.86
N ASN A 808 7.14 -14.87 6.39
CA ASN A 808 7.13 -14.40 7.78
C ASN A 808 6.19 -15.20 8.71
N THR A 809 5.45 -16.15 8.18
CA THR A 809 4.76 -17.18 8.95
C THR A 809 5.59 -18.46 8.96
N PHE A 810 5.40 -19.30 9.93
CA PHE A 810 6.10 -20.58 10.01
C PHE A 810 5.29 -21.59 10.83
N TRP A 811 5.52 -22.86 10.57
CA TRP A 811 5.13 -23.93 11.47
C TRP A 811 6.23 -24.18 12.49
N HIS A 812 5.82 -24.44 13.75
CA HIS A 812 6.71 -24.90 14.81
C HIS A 812 6.12 -26.14 15.48
N SER A 813 6.97 -27.14 15.69
CA SER A 813 6.57 -28.28 16.51
C SER A 813 6.31 -27.85 17.95
N LYS A 814 5.42 -28.53 18.66
CA LYS A 814 5.04 -28.15 20.02
C LYS A 814 6.24 -28.18 20.96
N TYR A 815 6.56 -27.04 21.55
CA TYR A 815 7.60 -26.87 22.58
C TYR A 815 7.02 -26.44 23.93
N SER A 816 5.79 -25.96 23.96
CA SER A 816 5.07 -25.65 25.22
C SER A 816 4.80 -26.94 25.99
N ASN A 817 4.71 -26.83 27.31
CA ASN A 817 4.60 -27.99 28.19
C ASN A 817 3.24 -28.72 28.06
N PRO A 818 3.24 -30.06 27.79
CA PRO A 818 4.39 -30.91 27.48
C PRO A 818 4.88 -30.69 26.03
N SER A 819 6.20 -30.63 25.83
CA SER A 819 6.82 -30.55 24.52
C SER A 819 6.67 -31.85 23.74
N ALA A 820 6.63 -31.76 22.41
CA ALA A 820 6.60 -32.92 21.53
C ALA A 820 8.01 -33.50 21.33
N ASN A 821 8.10 -34.84 21.24
CA ASN A 821 9.34 -35.54 21.01
C ASN A 821 9.69 -35.64 19.52
N LEU A 822 10.98 -35.77 19.20
CA LEU A 822 11.48 -36.09 17.87
C LEU A 822 11.16 -37.56 17.49
N PRO A 823 11.02 -37.88 16.21
CA PRO A 823 11.14 -36.97 15.05
C PRO A 823 9.88 -36.14 14.82
N HIS A 824 10.05 -34.93 14.31
CA HIS A 824 8.95 -34.13 13.84
C HIS A 824 8.73 -34.38 12.35
N TRP A 825 7.47 -34.36 11.91
CA TRP A 825 7.12 -34.52 10.50
C TRP A 825 6.00 -33.59 10.07
N LEU A 826 6.01 -33.27 8.80
CA LEU A 826 4.93 -32.64 8.06
C LEU A 826 4.47 -33.58 6.96
N ALA A 827 3.17 -33.70 6.79
CA ALA A 827 2.56 -34.45 5.69
C ALA A 827 1.60 -33.54 4.93
N PHE A 828 1.52 -33.69 3.63
CA PHE A 828 0.62 -32.94 2.78
C PHE A 828 0.31 -33.73 1.51
N LYS A 829 -0.81 -33.44 0.92
CA LYS A 829 -1.21 -33.94 -0.39
C LYS A 829 -0.74 -32.98 -1.46
N ALA A 830 -0.04 -33.46 -2.44
CA ALA A 830 0.29 -32.74 -3.65
C ALA A 830 -0.37 -33.40 -4.84
N SER A 831 -1.12 -32.63 -5.63
CA SER A 831 -1.85 -33.16 -6.80
C SER A 831 -1.33 -32.51 -8.08
N PRO A 832 -0.23 -33.03 -8.66
CA PRO A 832 0.40 -32.42 -9.83
C PRO A 832 -0.41 -32.58 -11.12
N GLY A 833 -1.53 -33.27 -11.10
CA GLY A 833 -2.32 -33.64 -12.27
C GLY A 833 -1.85 -34.95 -12.90
N GLU A 834 -2.69 -35.52 -13.75
CA GLU A 834 -2.44 -36.83 -14.38
C GLU A 834 -1.19 -36.77 -15.28
N GLY A 835 -0.32 -37.77 -15.14
CA GLY A 835 0.93 -37.87 -15.90
C GLY A 835 2.08 -36.97 -15.42
N ASN A 836 1.85 -36.05 -14.47
CA ASN A 836 2.88 -35.18 -13.93
C ASN A 836 3.59 -35.80 -12.71
N LYS A 837 4.81 -35.36 -12.48
CA LYS A 837 5.65 -35.83 -11.34
C LYS A 837 6.08 -34.64 -10.50
N ILE A 838 6.23 -34.86 -9.19
CA ILE A 838 6.86 -33.89 -8.31
C ILE A 838 8.37 -33.89 -8.58
N ALA A 839 8.90 -32.77 -9.05
CA ALA A 839 10.32 -32.64 -9.37
C ALA A 839 11.15 -32.16 -8.16
N ALA A 840 10.58 -31.35 -7.30
CA ALA A 840 11.26 -30.78 -6.14
C ALA A 840 10.29 -30.38 -5.03
N ILE A 841 10.77 -30.34 -3.80
CA ILE A 841 10.11 -29.73 -2.65
C ILE A 841 11.07 -28.69 -2.10
N THR A 842 10.64 -27.45 -2.03
CA THR A 842 11.42 -26.35 -1.46
C THR A 842 10.99 -26.13 -0.02
N HIS A 843 11.92 -26.18 0.91
CA HIS A 843 11.72 -25.88 2.32
C HIS A 843 12.36 -24.54 2.66
N LEU A 844 11.55 -23.56 3.05
CA LEU A 844 12.01 -22.27 3.56
C LEU A 844 12.00 -22.28 5.09
N TYR A 845 13.17 -22.02 5.70
CA TYR A 845 13.26 -21.86 7.14
C TYR A 845 12.61 -20.54 7.57
N ARG A 846 12.18 -20.46 8.84
CA ARG A 846 11.71 -19.21 9.44
C ARG A 846 12.77 -18.12 9.29
N GLN A 847 12.31 -16.91 8.95
CA GLN A 847 13.18 -15.79 8.59
C GLN A 847 13.42 -14.80 9.75
N ASP A 848 12.70 -14.95 10.85
CA ASP A 848 12.71 -14.02 11.98
C ASP A 848 13.75 -14.36 13.05
N LYS A 849 14.09 -15.64 13.22
CA LYS A 849 15.03 -16.14 14.25
C LYS A 849 15.81 -17.36 13.75
N LEU A 850 16.97 -17.56 14.33
CA LEU A 850 17.83 -18.69 14.02
C LEU A 850 17.45 -19.99 14.76
N ASN A 851 16.43 -19.98 15.61
CA ASN A 851 15.99 -21.14 16.36
C ASN A 851 15.12 -22.07 15.52
N GLY A 852 15.44 -23.37 15.56
CA GLY A 852 14.57 -24.41 15.02
C GLY A 852 14.73 -24.80 13.55
N PRO A 853 15.79 -24.43 12.80
CA PRO A 853 15.97 -24.99 11.46
C PRO A 853 16.23 -26.50 11.55
N ALA A 854 15.53 -27.26 10.69
CA ALA A 854 15.77 -28.69 10.59
C ALA A 854 17.19 -28.94 10.05
N LYS A 855 18.02 -29.72 10.79
CA LYS A 855 19.39 -30.05 10.36
C LYS A 855 19.39 -31.17 9.33
N ASN A 856 18.50 -32.13 9.50
CA ASN A 856 18.36 -33.29 8.62
C ASN A 856 16.89 -33.47 8.28
N VAL A 857 16.58 -33.55 6.99
CA VAL A 857 15.22 -33.75 6.47
C VAL A 857 15.22 -34.98 5.59
N ALA A 858 14.30 -35.90 5.82
CA ALA A 858 14.01 -37.01 4.94
C ALA A 858 12.65 -36.82 4.32
N VAL A 859 12.53 -37.04 3.02
CA VAL A 859 11.28 -36.93 2.28
C VAL A 859 10.78 -38.32 1.90
N TYR A 860 9.54 -38.63 2.23
CA TYR A 860 8.90 -39.90 1.89
C TYR A 860 7.68 -39.61 1.01
N VAL A 861 7.49 -40.43 0.00
CA VAL A 861 6.25 -40.41 -0.81
C VAL A 861 5.38 -41.57 -0.33
N VAL A 862 4.18 -41.23 0.15
CA VAL A 862 3.19 -42.23 0.59
C VAL A 862 2.12 -42.36 -0.47
N CYS A 863 2.00 -43.53 -1.10
CA CYS A 863 0.90 -43.83 -2.01
C CYS A 863 -0.23 -44.47 -1.21
N LEU A 864 -1.28 -43.69 -0.90
CA LEU A 864 -2.48 -44.20 -0.25
C LEU A 864 -3.40 -44.85 -1.29
N LEU A 865 -3.12 -46.11 -1.64
CA LEU A 865 -4.12 -47.03 -2.17
C LEU A 865 -4.77 -47.71 -0.98
N TYR A 866 -5.96 -47.24 -0.61
CA TYR A 866 -6.91 -47.87 0.32
C TYR A 866 -6.32 -48.67 1.49
N THR A 867 -6.35 -48.07 2.70
CA THR A 867 -6.89 -48.78 3.90
C THR A 867 -6.96 -47.81 5.08
N SER A 868 -8.06 -47.87 5.84
CA SER A 868 -8.13 -47.32 7.20
C SER A 868 -6.90 -47.74 8.00
N PRO A 869 -6.26 -46.87 8.77
CA PRO A 869 -5.18 -47.25 9.62
C PRO A 869 -5.72 -48.16 10.73
N SER A 870 -5.43 -49.44 10.64
CA SER A 870 -5.46 -50.33 11.81
C SER A 870 -4.28 -49.94 12.71
N PRO A 871 -4.47 -49.73 14.02
CA PRO A 871 -3.39 -49.41 14.93
C PRO A 871 -2.65 -50.68 15.35
N ARG A 872 -1.84 -51.26 14.51
CA ARG A 872 -0.82 -52.25 14.84
C ARG A 872 0.07 -52.46 13.64
N ASP A 873 1.25 -51.84 13.70
CA ASP A 873 2.52 -52.49 13.43
C ASP A 873 3.67 -51.49 13.61
N SER A 874 4.08 -51.37 14.83
CA SER A 874 5.42 -50.96 15.18
C SER A 874 6.23 -52.25 15.25
N THR A 875 7.04 -52.51 14.26
CA THR A 875 8.32 -53.20 14.36
C THR A 875 8.79 -53.63 12.98
N SER A 876 9.76 -52.94 12.43
CA SER A 876 10.95 -53.59 11.91
C SER A 876 11.98 -52.58 11.44
N SER A 877 13.09 -52.66 12.09
CA SER A 877 14.36 -52.07 11.82
C SER A 877 14.86 -52.39 10.41
N ARG A 878 15.28 -51.38 9.67
CA ARG A 878 16.64 -51.22 9.07
C ARG A 878 16.70 -49.99 8.21
#